data_0d47fa06ca3fdb980d293fc8db5da442
#
_entry.id   0d47fa06ca3fdb980d293fc8db5da442
#
_cell.length_a   1.000
_cell.length_b   1.000
_cell.length_c   1.000
_cell.angle_alpha   90.00
_cell.angle_beta   90.00
_cell.angle_gamma   90.00
#
_symmetry.space_group_name_H-M   'P 1'
#
loop_
_entity.id
_entity.type
_entity.pdbx_description
1 polymer ?
#
loop_
_entity_poly.entity_id
_entity_poly.type
_entity_poly.pdbx_seq_one_letter_code
_entity_poly.pdbx_strand_id
1 'polypeptide(L)'
;MQNAKLLLFSLLVASLGGVIYRPCLSSWIMLLGTLILILWQRHLRFFLMVIVLVMPFMIYFFHDARNLKNQAEIPDQKNVQLTGVIFPDNVSIDGDNLSSTATLDSGEAVKLYWTLPNKQSKEEWLKQDHVLTFSATGDLTRIRSATNFNQFDSQEFYETKNMTHQFTVTTWQVENMVSHDILNGIRYQLHAWHSRAIHDTESLPKPLREYAQALILGVTPQALYGDNPGVQTLGLIHLFSVSGFHVSFLIMMIMALAKRLWITKEITIVLLSGLLMIYFVFAGEPAVLIRAIVAGELILWQDLHHHRFKSYDIWAISLLISLIFSPQILLTLGGQLSFLLTFCLSFAKKLSFWRTNLLMSVISFPLIVQQQFTWHILQTVVNIFAVPVFGTIIVPLVMLGYFGQRFPIIVDSANAIIHFFAALIDWLAVLPGNIVIGKIPELSTTLLIVFGFCMFCREKIIVSRARLIWLLLLASTILIIKRPLTGEFTTFDIGQGDAALIRTPLNHTVTVVDTGGQVTFGEKQSWQVKQYERSKGETVIVNYLHSLGIDTIDHLILTHHYQDHIGDAKEILRLMHVKKILMPAGMRSQQSFKVQILPYLKKTEVFEVTESNQVNDLPLHIYHPLTGGQAGNEDSIALYGVLGGMRVLTAGDLDRTGERLLAERHPEMRVDLVKLGHHGSRTSTDPITFSKWRPSIGIISAGRNNHYHHPHQETLETVQKNQMSVFNTQIHGMIKYVYRGKNGYFKVKLPHEF
;
A
#
# COMPACT_ATOMS: atom_id res chain seq x y z
N MET A 1 30.63 21.16 -9.87
CA MET A 1 29.69 20.51 -10.81
C MET A 1 30.17 20.46 -12.28
N GLN A 2 31.24 21.10 -12.67
CA GLN A 2 31.68 21.09 -14.09
C GLN A 2 32.01 19.71 -14.67
N ASN A 3 32.25 18.69 -13.86
CA ASN A 3 32.56 17.31 -14.30
C ASN A 3 31.46 16.29 -14.07
N ALA A 4 30.21 16.70 -13.76
CA ALA A 4 29.11 15.78 -13.46
C ALA A 4 28.15 15.59 -14.66
N LYS A 5 28.71 15.50 -15.88
CA LYS A 5 27.93 15.42 -17.13
C LYS A 5 27.03 14.18 -17.19
N LEU A 6 27.57 13.02 -16.80
CA LEU A 6 26.82 11.78 -16.77
C LEU A 6 25.67 11.81 -15.74
N LEU A 7 25.90 12.42 -14.57
CA LEU A 7 24.87 12.63 -13.57
C LEU A 7 23.71 13.49 -14.12
N LEU A 8 24.02 14.63 -14.76
CA LEU A 8 23.00 15.52 -15.32
C LEU A 8 22.21 14.81 -16.43
N PHE A 9 22.87 14.01 -17.26
CA PHE A 9 22.24 13.20 -18.28
C PHE A 9 21.28 12.17 -17.65
N SER A 10 21.72 11.41 -16.65
CA SER A 10 20.87 10.40 -15.98
C SER A 10 19.66 11.01 -15.26
N LEU A 11 19.82 12.18 -14.65
CA LEU A 11 18.73 12.93 -14.03
C LEU A 11 17.71 13.42 -15.08
N LEU A 12 18.19 13.85 -16.27
CA LEU A 12 17.31 14.25 -17.35
C LEU A 12 16.49 13.05 -17.86
N VAL A 13 17.13 11.91 -18.10
CA VAL A 13 16.43 10.67 -18.53
C VAL A 13 15.39 10.27 -17.47
N ALA A 14 15.74 10.27 -16.20
CA ALA A 14 14.82 9.94 -15.09
C ALA A 14 13.63 10.90 -15.01
N SER A 15 13.88 12.22 -15.12
CA SER A 15 12.80 13.23 -15.08
C SER A 15 11.87 13.14 -16.29
N LEU A 16 12.41 12.77 -17.45
CA LEU A 16 11.63 12.53 -18.67
C LEU A 16 10.72 11.30 -18.52
N GLY A 17 11.24 10.19 -17.97
CA GLY A 17 10.44 9.03 -17.60
C GLY A 17 9.31 9.42 -16.63
N GLY A 18 9.62 10.20 -15.58
CA GLY A 18 8.62 10.70 -14.65
C GLY A 18 7.48 11.48 -15.31
N VAL A 19 7.79 12.33 -16.31
CA VAL A 19 6.76 13.09 -17.06
C VAL A 19 5.94 12.19 -18.00
N ILE A 20 6.55 11.19 -18.62
CA ILE A 20 5.86 10.29 -19.57
C ILE A 20 4.90 9.35 -18.84
N TYR A 21 5.34 8.71 -17.74
CA TYR A 21 4.51 7.73 -17.01
C TYR A 21 3.56 8.36 -15.99
N ARG A 22 3.98 9.46 -15.35
CA ARG A 22 3.18 10.15 -14.32
C ARG A 22 3.34 11.67 -14.45
N PRO A 23 2.59 12.33 -15.35
CA PRO A 23 2.65 13.77 -15.55
C PRO A 23 2.07 14.50 -14.34
N CYS A 24 2.93 14.87 -13.39
CA CYS A 24 2.58 15.65 -12.21
C CYS A 24 3.47 16.89 -12.09
N LEU A 25 3.08 17.84 -11.25
CA LEU A 25 3.83 19.10 -11.08
C LEU A 25 5.29 18.85 -10.66
N SER A 26 5.53 17.88 -9.79
CA SER A 26 6.87 17.53 -9.32
C SER A 26 7.76 16.98 -10.46
N SER A 27 7.23 16.13 -11.35
CA SER A 27 7.99 15.59 -12.48
C SER A 27 8.36 16.70 -13.50
N TRP A 28 7.46 17.64 -13.75
CA TRP A 28 7.76 18.81 -14.59
C TRP A 28 8.79 19.76 -13.95
N ILE A 29 8.71 20.00 -12.65
CA ILE A 29 9.73 20.80 -11.91
C ILE A 29 11.10 20.14 -12.01
N MET A 30 11.19 18.81 -11.84
CA MET A 30 12.45 18.07 -11.97
C MET A 30 13.01 18.16 -13.39
N LEU A 31 12.17 18.01 -14.41
CA LEU A 31 12.56 18.12 -15.81
C LEU A 31 13.10 19.53 -16.11
N LEU A 32 12.36 20.58 -15.74
CA LEU A 32 12.77 21.96 -15.96
C LEU A 32 14.06 22.28 -15.19
N GLY A 33 14.17 21.84 -13.94
CA GLY A 33 15.37 22.02 -13.12
C GLY A 33 16.61 21.36 -13.72
N THR A 34 16.49 20.15 -14.24
CA THR A 34 17.61 19.45 -14.91
C THR A 34 18.01 20.11 -16.23
N LEU A 35 17.03 20.56 -17.02
CA LEU A 35 17.31 21.33 -18.24
C LEU A 35 18.03 22.65 -17.95
N ILE A 36 17.59 23.40 -16.94
CA ILE A 36 18.27 24.64 -16.50
C ILE A 36 19.71 24.36 -16.10
N LEU A 37 19.95 23.28 -15.32
CA LEU A 37 21.30 22.91 -14.90
C LEU A 37 22.20 22.51 -16.09
N ILE A 38 21.66 21.85 -17.11
CA ILE A 38 22.38 21.50 -18.33
C ILE A 38 22.73 22.76 -19.15
N LEU A 39 21.76 23.66 -19.32
CA LEU A 39 21.97 24.94 -20.01
C LEU A 39 22.99 25.83 -19.29
N TRP A 40 22.99 25.82 -17.96
CA TRP A 40 23.93 26.58 -17.16
C TRP A 40 25.41 26.16 -17.33
N GLN A 41 25.66 24.92 -17.77
CA GLN A 41 27.01 24.44 -18.11
C GLN A 41 27.65 25.24 -19.27
N ARG A 42 26.82 25.94 -20.07
CA ARG A 42 27.25 26.75 -21.25
C ARG A 42 28.13 26.00 -22.27
N HIS A 43 28.02 24.68 -22.36
CA HIS A 43 28.76 23.82 -23.28
C HIS A 43 27.84 23.33 -24.40
N LEU A 44 27.80 24.02 -25.54
CA LEU A 44 26.93 23.67 -26.67
C LEU A 44 27.12 22.21 -27.14
N ARG A 45 28.37 21.74 -27.23
CA ARG A 45 28.65 20.34 -27.61
C ARG A 45 28.05 19.33 -26.63
N PHE A 46 28.09 19.61 -25.33
CA PHE A 46 27.47 18.75 -24.31
C PHE A 46 25.94 18.77 -24.45
N PHE A 47 25.34 19.93 -24.66
CA PHE A 47 23.90 20.06 -24.87
C PHE A 47 23.43 19.27 -26.10
N LEU A 48 24.10 19.41 -27.24
CA LEU A 48 23.79 18.65 -28.46
C LEU A 48 23.93 17.13 -28.26
N MET A 49 25.01 16.71 -27.60
CA MET A 49 25.23 15.30 -27.24
C MET A 49 24.09 14.76 -26.36
N VAL A 50 23.65 15.53 -25.37
CA VAL A 50 22.53 15.14 -24.48
C VAL A 50 21.24 14.96 -25.29
N ILE A 51 20.91 15.87 -26.21
CA ILE A 51 19.73 15.74 -27.07
C ILE A 51 19.76 14.43 -27.85
N VAL A 52 20.91 14.13 -28.49
CA VAL A 52 21.05 12.88 -29.27
C VAL A 52 20.92 11.64 -28.41
N LEU A 53 21.55 11.62 -27.22
CA LEU A 53 21.55 10.44 -26.34
C LEU A 53 20.23 10.25 -25.57
N VAL A 54 19.42 11.30 -25.37
CA VAL A 54 18.11 11.21 -24.73
C VAL A 54 17.05 10.63 -25.66
N MET A 55 17.17 10.85 -26.99
CA MET A 55 16.20 10.39 -27.99
C MET A 55 15.86 8.89 -27.88
N PRO A 56 16.83 7.95 -27.82
CA PRO A 56 16.53 6.53 -27.66
C PRO A 56 15.71 6.22 -26.41
N PHE A 57 16.03 6.85 -25.25
CA PHE A 57 15.27 6.67 -24.01
C PHE A 57 13.85 7.21 -24.15
N MET A 58 13.69 8.35 -24.79
CA MET A 58 12.38 8.95 -25.02
C MET A 58 11.51 8.04 -25.89
N ILE A 59 12.06 7.53 -27.02
CA ILE A 59 11.36 6.58 -27.89
C ILE A 59 10.98 5.32 -27.12
N TYR A 60 11.92 4.79 -26.34
CA TYR A 60 11.70 3.60 -25.52
C TYR A 60 10.59 3.80 -24.49
N PHE A 61 10.61 4.90 -23.72
CA PHE A 61 9.58 5.19 -22.73
C PHE A 61 8.20 5.44 -23.35
N PHE A 62 8.13 6.14 -24.48
CA PHE A 62 6.87 6.32 -25.21
C PHE A 62 6.34 5.00 -25.77
N HIS A 63 7.21 4.15 -26.28
CA HIS A 63 6.80 2.83 -26.77
C HIS A 63 6.28 1.95 -25.65
N ASP A 64 7.00 1.88 -24.52
CA ASP A 64 6.60 1.11 -23.33
C ASP A 64 5.28 1.63 -22.74
N ALA A 65 5.14 2.93 -22.54
CA ALA A 65 3.91 3.55 -22.06
C ALA A 65 2.71 3.31 -23.01
N ARG A 66 2.96 3.34 -24.33
CA ARG A 66 1.92 3.04 -25.32
C ARG A 66 1.52 1.56 -25.30
N ASN A 67 2.48 0.65 -25.16
CA ASN A 67 2.20 -0.77 -25.04
C ASN A 67 1.36 -1.07 -23.78
N LEU A 68 1.72 -0.50 -22.63
CA LEU A 68 0.91 -0.62 -21.41
C LEU A 68 -0.51 -0.11 -21.61
N LYS A 69 -0.66 1.04 -22.27
CA LYS A 69 -1.99 1.59 -22.57
C LYS A 69 -2.78 0.66 -23.49
N ASN A 70 -2.18 0.16 -24.56
CA ASN A 70 -2.82 -0.76 -25.48
C ASN A 70 -3.24 -2.06 -24.78
N GLN A 71 -2.38 -2.61 -23.92
CA GLN A 71 -2.74 -3.78 -23.09
C GLN A 71 -3.90 -3.47 -22.15
N ALA A 72 -3.90 -2.30 -21.50
CA ALA A 72 -4.98 -1.89 -20.60
C ALA A 72 -6.33 -1.66 -21.31
N GLU A 73 -6.34 -1.46 -22.64
CA GLU A 73 -7.56 -1.32 -23.44
C GLU A 73 -8.18 -2.67 -23.86
N ILE A 74 -7.51 -3.80 -23.62
CA ILE A 74 -8.09 -5.13 -23.84
C ILE A 74 -9.32 -5.26 -22.92
N PRO A 75 -10.51 -5.61 -23.47
CA PRO A 75 -11.72 -5.72 -22.66
C PRO A 75 -11.68 -6.95 -21.76
N ASP A 76 -12.45 -6.91 -20.68
CA ASP A 76 -12.69 -8.06 -19.81
C ASP A 76 -13.29 -9.21 -20.65
N GLN A 77 -12.73 -10.40 -20.51
CA GLN A 77 -13.11 -11.60 -21.24
C GLN A 77 -13.46 -12.71 -20.24
N LYS A 78 -14.57 -13.37 -20.46
CA LYS A 78 -15.01 -14.48 -19.62
C LYS A 78 -14.75 -15.81 -20.30
N ASN A 79 -14.38 -16.80 -19.51
CA ASN A 79 -14.22 -18.19 -19.95
C ASN A 79 -13.26 -18.35 -21.14
N VAL A 80 -12.16 -17.61 -21.15
CA VAL A 80 -11.12 -17.70 -22.19
C VAL A 80 -10.09 -18.75 -21.83
N GLN A 81 -9.55 -19.40 -22.86
CA GLN A 81 -8.44 -20.33 -22.69
C GLN A 81 -7.13 -19.58 -22.97
N LEU A 82 -6.22 -19.61 -21.99
CA LEU A 82 -4.89 -19.02 -22.05
C LEU A 82 -3.83 -20.07 -21.79
N THR A 83 -2.68 -19.88 -22.45
CA THR A 83 -1.49 -20.73 -22.29
C THR A 83 -0.31 -19.85 -21.88
N GLY A 84 0.64 -20.44 -21.16
CA GLY A 84 1.80 -19.69 -20.70
C GLY A 84 2.67 -20.47 -19.70
N VAL A 85 3.55 -19.74 -19.01
CA VAL A 85 4.55 -20.28 -18.11
C VAL A 85 4.39 -19.68 -16.71
N ILE A 86 4.54 -20.55 -15.69
CA ILE A 86 4.58 -20.18 -14.27
C ILE A 86 5.90 -20.62 -13.67
N PHE A 87 6.58 -19.70 -12.99
CA PHE A 87 7.74 -20.02 -12.18
C PHE A 87 7.30 -20.45 -10.77
N PRO A 88 7.82 -21.56 -10.22
CA PRO A 88 7.34 -22.13 -8.96
C PRO A 88 7.60 -21.23 -7.76
N ASP A 89 8.68 -20.46 -7.78
CA ASP A 89 9.05 -19.49 -6.73
C ASP A 89 8.17 -18.22 -6.70
N ASN A 90 7.37 -17.99 -7.74
CA ASN A 90 6.38 -16.90 -7.80
C ASN A 90 4.98 -17.34 -7.31
N VAL A 91 4.81 -18.61 -6.98
CA VAL A 91 3.57 -19.16 -6.45
C VAL A 91 3.47 -18.85 -4.97
N SER A 92 2.36 -18.24 -4.56
CA SER A 92 2.03 -17.97 -3.17
C SER A 92 0.67 -18.56 -2.85
N ILE A 93 0.59 -19.33 -1.77
CA ILE A 93 -0.65 -19.97 -1.30
C ILE A 93 -0.96 -19.45 0.10
N ASP A 94 -2.14 -18.82 0.26
CA ASP A 94 -2.65 -18.37 1.54
C ASP A 94 -4.11 -18.80 1.71
N GLY A 95 -4.36 -19.66 2.68
CA GLY A 95 -5.66 -20.34 2.82
C GLY A 95 -5.91 -21.23 1.62
N ASP A 96 -7.07 -21.04 0.98
CA ASP A 96 -7.50 -21.72 -0.27
C ASP A 96 -7.16 -20.91 -1.54
N ASN A 97 -6.48 -19.79 -1.41
CA ASN A 97 -6.16 -18.93 -2.54
C ASN A 97 -4.71 -19.10 -3.00
N LEU A 98 -4.53 -19.56 -4.23
CA LEU A 98 -3.25 -19.58 -4.93
C LEU A 98 -3.14 -18.31 -5.76
N SER A 99 -2.03 -17.63 -5.67
CA SER A 99 -1.71 -16.50 -6.54
C SER A 99 -0.30 -16.64 -7.12
N SER A 100 -0.14 -16.26 -8.38
CA SER A 100 1.17 -16.25 -9.06
C SER A 100 1.26 -15.10 -10.05
N THR A 101 2.44 -14.90 -10.62
CA THR A 101 2.63 -14.15 -11.85
C THR A 101 2.91 -15.15 -12.97
N ALA A 102 2.15 -15.06 -14.05
CA ALA A 102 2.32 -15.92 -15.22
C ALA A 102 2.75 -15.08 -16.43
N THR A 103 3.58 -15.66 -17.28
CA THR A 103 3.91 -15.07 -18.59
C THR A 103 3.15 -15.87 -19.64
N LEU A 104 2.27 -15.20 -20.37
CA LEU A 104 1.51 -15.81 -21.47
C LEU A 104 2.40 -16.06 -22.69
N ASP A 105 1.98 -16.94 -23.59
CA ASP A 105 2.69 -17.21 -24.83
C ASP A 105 2.75 -15.97 -25.76
N SER A 106 1.84 -14.99 -25.56
CA SER A 106 1.92 -13.66 -26.18
C SER A 106 3.09 -12.80 -25.67
N GLY A 107 3.79 -13.22 -24.61
CA GLY A 107 4.84 -12.47 -23.93
C GLY A 107 4.34 -11.52 -22.84
N GLU A 108 3.03 -11.43 -22.62
CA GLU A 108 2.43 -10.56 -21.60
C GLU A 108 2.48 -11.22 -20.23
N ALA A 109 2.74 -10.41 -19.19
CA ALA A 109 2.67 -10.84 -17.81
C ALA A 109 1.27 -10.57 -17.24
N VAL A 110 0.68 -11.57 -16.56
CA VAL A 110 -0.61 -11.46 -15.91
C VAL A 110 -0.54 -11.90 -14.45
N LYS A 111 -1.35 -11.30 -13.58
CA LYS A 111 -1.53 -11.77 -12.22
C LYS A 111 -2.56 -12.89 -12.20
N LEU A 112 -2.15 -14.09 -11.81
CA LEU A 112 -2.99 -15.29 -11.79
C LEU A 112 -3.55 -15.52 -10.39
N TYR A 113 -4.83 -15.88 -10.33
CA TYR A 113 -5.52 -16.31 -9.11
C TYR A 113 -6.28 -17.61 -9.35
N TRP A 114 -6.23 -18.51 -8.38
CA TRP A 114 -7.01 -19.74 -8.37
C TRP A 114 -7.45 -20.10 -6.97
N THR A 115 -8.74 -20.44 -6.82
CA THR A 115 -9.27 -20.98 -5.58
C THR A 115 -9.08 -22.49 -5.57
N LEU A 116 -8.29 -22.99 -4.64
CA LEU A 116 -7.97 -24.40 -4.51
C LEU A 116 -9.22 -25.21 -4.11
N PRO A 117 -9.58 -26.25 -4.86
CA PRO A 117 -10.83 -26.97 -4.64
C PRO A 117 -10.81 -27.85 -3.37
N ASN A 118 -9.64 -28.32 -2.95
CA ASN A 118 -9.48 -29.20 -1.80
C ASN A 118 -8.06 -29.11 -1.21
N LYS A 119 -7.89 -29.72 -0.04
CA LYS A 119 -6.61 -29.74 0.69
C LYS A 119 -5.53 -30.50 -0.07
N GLN A 120 -5.88 -31.55 -0.81
CA GLN A 120 -4.94 -32.34 -1.59
C GLN A 120 -4.27 -31.48 -2.69
N SER A 121 -5.07 -30.72 -3.44
CA SER A 121 -4.54 -29.76 -4.44
C SER A 121 -3.60 -28.75 -3.81
N LYS A 122 -3.89 -28.27 -2.59
CA LYS A 122 -2.98 -27.38 -1.85
C LYS A 122 -1.65 -28.07 -1.57
N GLU A 123 -1.65 -29.30 -1.09
CA GLU A 123 -0.44 -30.08 -0.77
C GLU A 123 0.37 -30.41 -2.04
N GLU A 124 -0.29 -30.69 -3.17
CA GLU A 124 0.37 -30.90 -4.46
C GLU A 124 1.09 -29.65 -4.94
N TRP A 125 0.42 -28.49 -4.87
CA TRP A 125 1.02 -27.21 -5.27
C TRP A 125 2.14 -26.74 -4.34
N LEU A 126 2.05 -27.00 -3.05
CA LEU A 126 3.13 -26.71 -2.11
C LEU A 126 4.39 -27.54 -2.39
N LYS A 127 4.28 -28.70 -3.06
CA LYS A 127 5.43 -29.53 -3.44
C LYS A 127 5.99 -29.22 -4.82
N GLN A 128 5.35 -28.29 -5.55
CA GLN A 128 5.78 -27.98 -6.92
C GLN A 128 7.07 -27.18 -6.92
N ASP A 129 8.11 -27.74 -7.52
CA ASP A 129 9.46 -27.16 -7.56
C ASP A 129 10.02 -27.02 -8.98
N HIS A 130 9.21 -27.25 -10.03
CA HIS A 130 9.60 -27.11 -11.43
C HIS A 130 8.83 -25.98 -12.11
N VAL A 131 9.43 -25.42 -13.15
CA VAL A 131 8.73 -24.47 -14.02
C VAL A 131 7.64 -25.19 -14.77
N LEU A 132 6.45 -24.60 -14.79
CA LEU A 132 5.25 -25.21 -15.36
C LEU A 132 4.82 -24.47 -16.61
N THR A 133 4.47 -25.22 -17.65
CA THR A 133 3.56 -24.74 -18.70
C THR A 133 2.12 -25.01 -18.25
N PHE A 134 1.24 -24.10 -18.54
CA PHE A 134 -0.17 -24.24 -18.24
C PHE A 134 -1.04 -23.97 -19.46
N SER A 135 -2.16 -24.69 -19.54
CA SER A 135 -3.30 -24.36 -20.36
C SER A 135 -4.50 -24.24 -19.43
N ALA A 136 -5.07 -23.07 -19.33
CA ALA A 136 -6.12 -22.78 -18.34
C ALA A 136 -7.28 -22.03 -18.95
N THR A 137 -8.49 -22.36 -18.48
CA THR A 137 -9.72 -21.62 -18.81
C THR A 137 -10.12 -20.79 -17.59
N GLY A 138 -10.52 -19.55 -17.83
CA GLY A 138 -10.88 -18.63 -16.75
C GLY A 138 -11.30 -17.26 -17.26
N ASP A 139 -11.42 -16.32 -16.34
CA ASP A 139 -11.82 -14.95 -16.61
C ASP A 139 -10.59 -14.04 -16.63
N LEU A 140 -10.31 -13.40 -17.75
CA LEU A 140 -9.31 -12.35 -17.89
C LEU A 140 -9.98 -11.01 -17.62
N THR A 141 -9.59 -10.34 -16.54
CA THR A 141 -10.17 -9.06 -16.15
C THR A 141 -9.09 -8.03 -15.90
N ARG A 142 -9.39 -6.77 -16.22
CA ARG A 142 -8.46 -5.67 -15.94
C ARG A 142 -8.24 -5.53 -14.43
N ILE A 143 -7.00 -5.32 -14.02
CA ILE A 143 -6.67 -4.97 -12.63
C ILE A 143 -7.26 -3.58 -12.34
N ARG A 144 -8.10 -3.50 -11.33
CA ARG A 144 -8.86 -2.29 -11.01
C ARG A 144 -8.06 -1.33 -10.15
N SER A 145 -8.27 -0.04 -10.39
CA SER A 145 -7.79 1.04 -9.52
C SER A 145 -8.47 0.99 -8.15
N ALA A 146 -7.80 1.58 -7.16
CA ALA A 146 -8.36 1.74 -5.83
C ALA A 146 -9.71 2.47 -5.88
N THR A 147 -10.68 1.96 -5.14
CA THR A 147 -12.03 2.52 -5.11
C THR A 147 -12.20 3.58 -4.02
N ASN A 148 -11.22 3.71 -3.12
CA ASN A 148 -11.22 4.76 -2.08
C ASN A 148 -10.02 5.69 -2.24
N PHE A 149 -10.18 6.96 -1.83
CA PHE A 149 -9.08 7.91 -1.82
C PHE A 149 -7.99 7.46 -0.84
N ASN A 150 -6.74 7.60 -1.23
CA ASN A 150 -5.55 7.25 -0.44
C ASN A 150 -5.43 5.77 -0.05
N GLN A 151 -6.26 4.90 -0.60
CA GLN A 151 -6.10 3.45 -0.53
C GLN A 151 -4.96 3.01 -1.43
N PHE A 152 -4.33 1.86 -1.11
CA PHE A 152 -3.35 1.22 -1.99
C PHE A 152 -3.96 0.93 -3.37
N ASP A 153 -3.31 1.41 -4.42
CA ASP A 153 -3.78 1.23 -5.80
C ASP A 153 -3.09 0.05 -6.46
N SER A 154 -3.85 -1.05 -6.60
CA SER A 154 -3.33 -2.27 -7.21
C SER A 154 -3.01 -2.07 -8.69
N GLN A 155 -3.79 -1.28 -9.42
CA GLN A 155 -3.53 -0.99 -10.82
C GLN A 155 -2.19 -0.27 -10.99
N GLU A 156 -1.97 0.86 -10.27
CA GLU A 156 -0.68 1.58 -10.32
C GLU A 156 0.49 0.65 -9.94
N PHE A 157 0.31 -0.20 -8.93
CA PHE A 157 1.37 -1.11 -8.48
C PHE A 157 1.72 -2.17 -9.53
N TYR A 158 0.73 -2.81 -10.15
CA TYR A 158 0.99 -3.87 -11.12
C TYR A 158 1.41 -3.31 -12.49
N GLU A 159 0.96 -2.10 -12.86
CA GLU A 159 1.46 -1.39 -14.05
C GLU A 159 2.97 -1.12 -13.97
N THR A 160 3.53 -0.83 -12.77
CA THR A 160 5.00 -0.71 -12.60
C THR A 160 5.75 -2.02 -12.84
N LYS A 161 5.03 -3.14 -12.91
CA LYS A 161 5.53 -4.48 -13.24
C LYS A 161 5.10 -4.96 -14.63
N ASN A 162 4.61 -4.05 -15.47
CA ASN A 162 4.09 -4.32 -16.82
C ASN A 162 2.92 -5.33 -16.81
N MET A 163 2.08 -5.31 -15.78
CA MET A 163 0.89 -6.15 -15.68
C MET A 163 -0.36 -5.26 -15.62
N THR A 164 -1.28 -5.45 -16.54
CA THR A 164 -2.54 -4.70 -16.62
C THR A 164 -3.77 -5.55 -16.31
N HIS A 165 -3.63 -6.87 -16.44
CA HIS A 165 -4.72 -7.84 -16.27
C HIS A 165 -4.43 -8.87 -15.19
N GLN A 166 -5.51 -9.36 -14.60
CA GLN A 166 -5.53 -10.54 -13.75
C GLN A 166 -6.34 -11.65 -14.42
N PHE A 167 -5.89 -12.88 -14.26
CA PHE A 167 -6.53 -14.06 -14.78
C PHE A 167 -7.01 -14.94 -13.63
N THR A 168 -8.33 -15.07 -13.49
CA THR A 168 -8.96 -15.92 -12.48
C THR A 168 -9.27 -17.27 -13.09
N VAL A 169 -8.51 -18.27 -12.71
CA VAL A 169 -8.59 -19.62 -13.29
C VAL A 169 -9.78 -20.37 -12.72
N THR A 170 -10.53 -21.02 -13.61
CA THR A 170 -11.61 -21.95 -13.28
C THR A 170 -11.13 -23.41 -13.36
N THR A 171 -10.50 -23.75 -14.48
CA THR A 171 -9.92 -25.07 -14.71
C THR A 171 -8.57 -24.93 -15.39
N TRP A 172 -7.63 -25.82 -15.11
CA TRP A 172 -6.34 -25.82 -15.78
C TRP A 172 -5.70 -27.20 -15.87
N GLN A 173 -4.78 -27.28 -16.81
CA GLN A 173 -3.87 -28.39 -16.99
C GLN A 173 -2.45 -27.83 -16.91
N VAL A 174 -1.59 -28.47 -16.16
CA VAL A 174 -0.20 -28.05 -15.99
C VAL A 174 0.73 -29.21 -16.32
N GLU A 175 1.84 -28.89 -16.98
CA GLU A 175 2.89 -29.85 -17.31
C GLU A 175 4.26 -29.24 -16.95
N ASN A 176 5.23 -30.10 -16.64
CA ASN A 176 6.59 -29.63 -16.38
C ASN A 176 7.21 -29.14 -17.69
N MET A 177 7.74 -27.92 -17.67
CA MET A 177 8.40 -27.33 -18.81
C MET A 177 9.80 -27.90 -18.99
N VAL A 178 10.08 -28.35 -20.21
CA VAL A 178 11.43 -28.75 -20.62
C VAL A 178 11.93 -27.72 -21.64
N SER A 179 13.01 -27.03 -21.30
CA SER A 179 13.62 -26.08 -22.25
C SER A 179 14.63 -26.76 -23.16
N HIS A 180 14.55 -26.45 -24.45
CA HIS A 180 15.55 -26.84 -25.44
C HIS A 180 16.69 -25.82 -25.59
N ASP A 181 16.52 -24.61 -25.04
CA ASP A 181 17.52 -23.55 -25.02
C ASP A 181 18.33 -23.57 -23.73
N ILE A 182 19.67 -23.54 -23.84
CA ILE A 182 20.61 -23.64 -22.72
C ILE A 182 20.39 -22.51 -21.70
N LEU A 183 20.22 -21.26 -22.17
CA LEU A 183 20.09 -20.11 -21.30
C LEU A 183 18.77 -20.16 -20.51
N ASN A 184 17.65 -20.49 -21.18
CA ASN A 184 16.38 -20.69 -20.54
C ASN A 184 16.41 -21.91 -19.62
N GLY A 185 17.12 -22.98 -19.99
CA GLY A 185 17.32 -24.14 -19.13
C GLY A 185 18.03 -23.80 -17.81
N ILE A 186 19.09 -22.99 -17.86
CA ILE A 186 19.79 -22.51 -16.65
C ILE A 186 18.86 -21.64 -15.81
N ARG A 187 18.13 -20.71 -16.44
CA ARG A 187 17.17 -19.84 -15.74
C ARG A 187 16.10 -20.68 -15.02
N TYR A 188 15.51 -21.67 -15.69
CA TYR A 188 14.50 -22.56 -15.12
C TYR A 188 15.04 -23.38 -13.94
N GLN A 189 16.26 -23.87 -14.04
CA GLN A 189 16.92 -24.56 -12.94
C GLN A 189 17.18 -23.67 -11.73
N LEU A 190 17.56 -22.42 -11.94
CA LEU A 190 17.77 -21.45 -10.85
C LEU A 190 16.45 -21.14 -10.12
N HIS A 191 15.35 -20.94 -10.83
CA HIS A 191 14.02 -20.76 -10.23
C HIS A 191 13.55 -22.04 -9.50
N ALA A 192 13.83 -23.23 -10.05
CA ALA A 192 13.54 -24.49 -9.40
C ALA A 192 14.35 -24.67 -8.10
N TRP A 193 15.64 -24.33 -8.11
CA TRP A 193 16.46 -24.34 -6.90
C TRP A 193 16.01 -23.32 -5.86
N HIS A 194 15.59 -22.13 -6.31
CA HIS A 194 15.03 -21.11 -5.43
C HIS A 194 13.75 -21.59 -4.75
N SER A 195 12.82 -22.20 -5.50
CA SER A 195 11.61 -22.81 -4.94
C SER A 195 11.93 -23.90 -3.90
N ARG A 196 12.86 -24.79 -4.20
CA ARG A 196 13.33 -25.82 -3.24
C ARG A 196 13.92 -25.18 -1.99
N ALA A 197 14.75 -24.15 -2.14
CA ALA A 197 15.32 -23.42 -1.02
C ALA A 197 14.23 -22.75 -0.14
N ILE A 198 13.15 -22.26 -0.73
CA ILE A 198 11.98 -21.74 0.01
C ILE A 198 11.31 -22.89 0.81
N HIS A 199 11.06 -24.04 0.19
CA HIS A 199 10.49 -25.22 0.88
C HIS A 199 11.38 -25.72 2.02
N ASP A 200 12.70 -25.74 1.83
CA ASP A 200 13.64 -26.16 2.87
C ASP A 200 13.53 -25.29 4.13
N THR A 201 13.12 -24.00 4.00
CA THR A 201 12.89 -23.14 5.17
C THR A 201 11.70 -23.56 6.00
N GLU A 202 10.76 -24.36 5.47
CA GLU A 202 9.55 -24.77 6.21
C GLU A 202 9.89 -25.63 7.44
N SER A 203 11.04 -26.30 7.43
CA SER A 203 11.58 -27.06 8.56
C SER A 203 12.08 -26.17 9.70
N LEU A 204 12.34 -24.88 9.45
CA LEU A 204 12.85 -23.94 10.42
C LEU A 204 11.75 -23.41 11.35
N PRO A 205 12.05 -23.18 12.64
CA PRO A 205 11.11 -22.54 13.56
C PRO A 205 10.93 -21.05 13.23
N LYS A 206 9.78 -20.50 13.62
CA LYS A 206 9.53 -19.06 13.58
C LYS A 206 10.24 -18.35 14.74
N PRO A 207 10.77 -17.12 14.55
CA PRO A 207 10.77 -16.28 13.34
C PRO A 207 11.95 -16.54 12.39
N LEU A 208 12.88 -17.48 12.68
CA LEU A 208 14.05 -17.77 11.84
C LEU A 208 13.64 -18.09 10.39
N ARG A 209 12.53 -18.82 10.18
CA ARG A 209 11.96 -19.13 8.87
C ARG A 209 11.72 -17.89 8.03
N GLU A 210 10.90 -16.96 8.54
CA GLU A 210 10.53 -15.72 7.85
C GLU A 210 11.75 -14.84 7.56
N TYR A 211 12.71 -14.81 8.50
CA TYR A 211 13.97 -14.09 8.32
C TYR A 211 14.84 -14.73 7.23
N ALA A 212 14.92 -16.06 7.17
CA ALA A 212 15.66 -16.77 6.12
C ALA A 212 15.05 -16.52 4.74
N GLN A 213 13.72 -16.63 4.62
CA GLN A 213 13.01 -16.32 3.39
C GLN A 213 13.26 -14.89 2.92
N ALA A 214 13.19 -13.92 3.83
CA ALA A 214 13.36 -12.52 3.48
C ALA A 214 14.81 -12.12 3.15
N LEU A 215 15.80 -12.60 3.95
CA LEU A 215 17.18 -12.12 3.89
C LEU A 215 18.09 -12.95 2.99
N ILE A 216 17.83 -14.24 2.83
CA ILE A 216 18.64 -15.13 1.97
C ILE A 216 17.96 -15.30 0.61
N LEU A 217 16.66 -15.58 0.63
CA LEU A 217 15.93 -15.97 -0.58
C LEU A 217 15.22 -14.80 -1.25
N GLY A 218 15.07 -13.65 -0.58
CA GLY A 218 14.42 -12.47 -1.18
C GLY A 218 12.90 -12.53 -1.24
N VAL A 219 12.28 -13.52 -0.62
CA VAL A 219 10.84 -13.69 -0.52
C VAL A 219 10.36 -13.13 0.82
N THR A 220 9.54 -12.10 0.80
CA THR A 220 9.01 -11.50 2.02
C THR A 220 7.61 -12.02 2.29
N PRO A 221 7.44 -13.00 3.21
CA PRO A 221 6.13 -13.53 3.53
C PRO A 221 5.28 -12.49 4.24
N GLN A 222 3.97 -12.46 3.95
CA GLN A 222 3.04 -11.55 4.63
C GLN A 222 3.00 -11.79 6.15
N ALA A 223 3.18 -13.03 6.58
CA ALA A 223 3.28 -13.43 7.98
C ALA A 223 4.37 -12.65 8.75
N LEU A 224 5.50 -12.31 8.11
CA LEU A 224 6.56 -11.52 8.73
C LEU A 224 6.05 -10.21 9.32
N TYR A 225 5.17 -9.51 8.59
CA TYR A 225 4.62 -8.24 9.03
C TYR A 225 3.42 -8.41 9.97
N GLY A 226 2.67 -9.51 9.84
CA GLY A 226 1.57 -9.86 10.74
C GLY A 226 2.05 -10.26 12.12
N ASP A 227 3.07 -11.12 12.16
CA ASP A 227 3.64 -11.65 13.40
C ASP A 227 4.59 -10.63 14.10
N ASN A 228 5.17 -9.66 13.32
CA ASN A 228 6.10 -8.65 13.82
C ASN A 228 5.70 -7.22 13.35
N PRO A 229 4.63 -6.64 13.87
CA PRO A 229 4.14 -5.32 13.46
C PRO A 229 5.14 -4.19 13.75
N GLY A 230 6.05 -4.38 14.69
CA GLY A 230 7.12 -3.44 15.02
C GLY A 230 8.05 -3.15 13.84
N VAL A 231 8.25 -4.10 12.95
CA VAL A 231 9.06 -3.93 11.74
C VAL A 231 8.47 -2.82 10.83
N GLN A 232 7.15 -2.78 10.69
CA GLN A 232 6.48 -1.73 9.92
C GLN A 232 6.47 -0.40 10.68
N THR A 233 6.08 -0.43 11.96
CA THR A 233 5.92 0.75 12.81
C THR A 233 7.23 1.53 12.97
N LEU A 234 8.36 0.83 13.10
CA LEU A 234 9.68 1.44 13.26
C LEU A 234 10.44 1.60 11.92
N GLY A 235 9.77 1.37 10.78
CA GLY A 235 10.33 1.60 9.45
C GLY A 235 11.50 0.69 9.09
N LEU A 236 11.56 -0.53 9.64
CA LEU A 236 12.61 -1.52 9.40
C LEU A 236 12.35 -2.41 8.18
N ILE A 237 11.25 -2.22 7.46
CA ILE A 237 10.85 -3.01 6.27
C ILE A 237 12.00 -3.12 5.26
N HIS A 238 12.78 -2.05 5.08
CA HIS A 238 13.88 -2.00 4.13
C HIS A 238 15.04 -2.94 4.49
N LEU A 239 15.13 -3.44 5.72
CA LEU A 239 16.12 -4.43 6.16
C LEU A 239 15.70 -5.85 5.75
N PHE A 240 14.40 -6.10 5.57
CA PHE A 240 13.83 -7.40 5.19
C PHE A 240 13.59 -7.56 3.69
N SER A 241 13.97 -6.61 2.88
CA SER A 241 14.00 -6.75 1.43
C SER A 241 15.43 -6.91 0.95
N VAL A 242 15.66 -7.75 -0.07
CA VAL A 242 16.97 -7.85 -0.69
C VAL A 242 17.39 -6.48 -1.21
N SER A 243 18.49 -5.96 -0.71
CA SER A 243 18.93 -4.59 -0.92
C SER A 243 20.43 -4.52 -1.25
N GLY A 244 20.90 -3.31 -1.54
CA GLY A 244 22.32 -3.06 -1.75
C GLY A 244 23.21 -3.46 -0.57
N PHE A 245 22.65 -3.51 0.63
CA PHE A 245 23.35 -4.02 1.81
C PHE A 245 23.69 -5.51 1.67
N HIS A 246 22.75 -6.34 1.21
CA HIS A 246 22.96 -7.79 1.00
C HIS A 246 24.02 -8.05 -0.06
N VAL A 247 23.97 -7.32 -1.20
CA VAL A 247 25.01 -7.41 -2.25
C VAL A 247 26.37 -7.02 -1.70
N SER A 248 26.48 -5.91 -0.96
CA SER A 248 27.71 -5.45 -0.38
C SER A 248 28.26 -6.43 0.67
N PHE A 249 27.37 -7.02 1.48
CA PHE A 249 27.74 -8.04 2.46
C PHE A 249 28.27 -9.32 1.79
N LEU A 250 27.59 -9.78 0.74
CA LEU A 250 28.02 -10.96 -0.05
C LEU A 250 29.40 -10.72 -0.68
N ILE A 251 29.59 -9.55 -1.31
CA ILE A 251 30.89 -9.15 -1.86
C ILE A 251 31.98 -9.17 -0.80
N MET A 252 31.74 -8.55 0.34
CA MET A 252 32.70 -8.45 1.44
C MET A 252 33.04 -9.85 2.01
N MET A 253 32.04 -10.68 2.22
CA MET A 253 32.21 -12.04 2.76
C MET A 253 33.05 -12.92 1.81
N ILE A 254 32.75 -12.90 0.51
CA ILE A 254 33.46 -13.73 -0.48
C ILE A 254 34.88 -13.22 -0.68
N MET A 255 35.09 -11.89 -0.73
CA MET A 255 36.43 -11.32 -0.79
C MET A 255 37.30 -11.69 0.43
N ALA A 256 36.69 -11.67 1.64
CA ALA A 256 37.37 -12.08 2.86
C ALA A 256 37.72 -13.59 2.85
N LEU A 257 36.80 -14.44 2.38
CA LEU A 257 37.02 -15.88 2.25
C LEU A 257 38.09 -16.20 1.21
N ALA A 258 38.02 -15.59 0.03
CA ALA A 258 38.99 -15.74 -1.05
C ALA A 258 40.42 -15.38 -0.59
N LYS A 259 40.55 -14.27 0.16
CA LYS A 259 41.82 -13.88 0.78
C LYS A 259 42.34 -14.93 1.75
N ARG A 260 41.49 -15.58 2.54
CA ARG A 260 41.85 -16.69 3.44
C ARG A 260 42.28 -17.93 2.69
N LEU A 261 41.68 -18.20 1.53
CA LEU A 261 42.00 -19.34 0.66
C LEU A 261 43.16 -19.07 -0.31
N TRP A 262 43.83 -17.90 -0.17
CA TRP A 262 44.95 -17.49 -1.04
C TRP A 262 44.56 -17.36 -2.53
N ILE A 263 43.26 -17.13 -2.83
CA ILE A 263 42.81 -16.88 -4.20
C ILE A 263 43.16 -15.44 -4.57
N THR A 264 43.70 -15.24 -5.79
CA THR A 264 44.04 -13.89 -6.28
C THR A 264 42.82 -13.04 -6.41
N LYS A 265 43.02 -11.71 -6.29
CA LYS A 265 41.92 -10.74 -6.36
C LYS A 265 41.22 -10.76 -7.72
N GLU A 266 41.99 -10.96 -8.80
CA GLU A 266 41.49 -10.98 -10.18
C GLU A 266 40.51 -12.14 -10.40
N ILE A 267 40.92 -13.35 -9.97
CA ILE A 267 40.08 -14.57 -10.05
C ILE A 267 38.81 -14.35 -9.19
N THR A 268 38.99 -13.80 -7.98
CA THR A 268 37.86 -13.55 -7.06
C THR A 268 36.85 -12.58 -7.68
N ILE A 269 37.30 -11.52 -8.33
CA ILE A 269 36.40 -10.54 -8.98
C ILE A 269 35.61 -11.23 -10.11
N VAL A 270 36.27 -11.98 -10.98
CA VAL A 270 35.59 -12.67 -12.10
C VAL A 270 34.55 -13.67 -11.59
N LEU A 271 34.91 -14.48 -10.58
CA LEU A 271 33.98 -15.46 -9.98
C LEU A 271 32.80 -14.74 -9.30
N LEU A 272 33.07 -13.64 -8.60
CA LEU A 272 32.06 -12.87 -7.89
C LEU A 272 31.11 -12.17 -8.83
N SER A 273 31.60 -11.62 -9.95
CA SER A 273 30.74 -11.06 -11.01
C SER A 273 29.77 -12.11 -11.58
N GLY A 274 30.27 -13.31 -11.89
CA GLY A 274 29.40 -14.40 -12.31
C GLY A 274 28.37 -14.81 -11.23
N LEU A 275 28.80 -14.87 -9.97
CA LEU A 275 27.92 -15.21 -8.85
C LEU A 275 26.84 -14.14 -8.63
N LEU A 276 27.14 -12.84 -8.78
CA LEU A 276 26.13 -11.77 -8.65
C LEU A 276 25.05 -11.87 -9.73
N MET A 277 25.39 -12.25 -10.96
CA MET A 277 24.42 -12.49 -12.03
C MET A 277 23.55 -13.73 -11.73
N ILE A 278 24.16 -14.81 -11.25
CA ILE A 278 23.43 -16.01 -10.82
C ILE A 278 22.50 -15.67 -9.66
N TYR A 279 22.99 -14.91 -8.67
CA TYR A 279 22.18 -14.48 -7.52
C TYR A 279 21.00 -13.59 -7.93
N PHE A 280 21.14 -12.74 -8.95
CA PHE A 280 20.05 -11.93 -9.48
C PHE A 280 18.89 -12.79 -9.99
N VAL A 281 19.20 -13.79 -10.81
CA VAL A 281 18.20 -14.73 -11.33
C VAL A 281 17.63 -15.61 -10.22
N PHE A 282 18.50 -16.16 -9.35
CA PHE A 282 18.11 -16.98 -8.20
C PHE A 282 17.13 -16.24 -7.26
N ALA A 283 17.33 -14.94 -7.01
CA ALA A 283 16.47 -14.14 -6.14
C ALA A 283 15.14 -13.71 -6.81
N GLY A 284 14.80 -14.22 -7.99
CA GLY A 284 13.56 -13.91 -8.70
C GLY A 284 13.58 -12.58 -9.47
N GLU A 285 14.75 -12.10 -9.87
CA GLU A 285 14.97 -10.93 -10.74
C GLU A 285 14.35 -9.60 -10.22
N PRO A 286 14.46 -9.25 -8.93
CA PRO A 286 13.80 -8.07 -8.40
C PRO A 286 14.44 -6.78 -8.94
N ALA A 287 13.63 -5.89 -9.55
CA ALA A 287 14.11 -4.67 -10.20
C ALA A 287 14.97 -3.76 -9.28
N VAL A 288 14.68 -3.73 -7.98
CA VAL A 288 15.43 -2.93 -7.00
C VAL A 288 16.87 -3.46 -6.81
N LEU A 289 17.10 -4.77 -7.04
CA LEU A 289 18.41 -5.39 -6.91
C LEU A 289 19.36 -5.02 -8.07
N ILE A 290 18.83 -4.71 -9.27
CA ILE A 290 19.62 -4.30 -10.44
C ILE A 290 20.59 -3.18 -10.08
N ARG A 291 20.09 -2.12 -9.42
CA ARG A 291 20.93 -1.00 -8.98
C ARG A 291 22.11 -1.46 -8.14
N ALA A 292 21.87 -2.36 -7.19
CA ALA A 292 22.90 -2.81 -6.25
C ALA A 292 23.95 -3.69 -6.94
N ILE A 293 23.51 -4.56 -7.84
CA ILE A 293 24.40 -5.44 -8.62
C ILE A 293 25.25 -4.58 -9.56
N VAL A 294 24.65 -3.68 -10.35
CA VAL A 294 25.39 -2.79 -11.25
C VAL A 294 26.42 -1.96 -10.50
N ALA A 295 26.05 -1.38 -9.34
CA ALA A 295 26.98 -0.64 -8.51
C ALA A 295 28.12 -1.53 -7.98
N GLY A 296 27.80 -2.74 -7.54
CA GLY A 296 28.77 -3.73 -7.09
C GLY A 296 29.75 -4.14 -8.18
N GLU A 297 29.25 -4.46 -9.37
CA GLU A 297 30.05 -4.77 -10.55
C GLU A 297 31.02 -3.64 -10.91
N LEU A 298 30.49 -2.42 -11.01
CA LEU A 298 31.35 -1.25 -11.31
C LEU A 298 32.44 -1.02 -10.27
N ILE A 299 32.16 -1.30 -8.99
CA ILE A 299 33.14 -1.20 -7.91
C ILE A 299 34.20 -2.31 -8.03
N LEU A 300 33.80 -3.55 -8.33
CA LEU A 300 34.71 -4.66 -8.53
C LEU A 300 35.64 -4.46 -9.73
N TRP A 301 35.05 -4.07 -10.86
CA TRP A 301 35.82 -3.86 -12.10
C TRP A 301 36.72 -2.64 -12.08
N GLN A 302 36.36 -1.55 -11.37
CA GLN A 302 37.27 -0.41 -11.20
C GLN A 302 38.54 -0.79 -10.41
N ASP A 303 38.41 -1.71 -9.48
CA ASP A 303 39.53 -2.23 -8.68
C ASP A 303 40.50 -3.08 -9.52
N LEU A 304 40.00 -3.73 -10.58
CA LEU A 304 40.78 -4.53 -11.51
C LEU A 304 41.53 -3.68 -12.53
N HIS A 305 40.88 -2.66 -13.08
CA HIS A 305 41.42 -1.85 -14.17
C HIS A 305 42.12 -0.57 -13.72
N HIS A 306 42.32 -0.37 -12.40
CA HIS A 306 42.85 0.84 -11.81
C HIS A 306 42.17 2.14 -12.23
N HIS A 307 40.97 2.05 -12.79
CA HIS A 307 40.15 3.19 -13.20
C HIS A 307 39.16 3.55 -12.11
N ARG A 308 39.24 4.77 -11.59
CA ARG A 308 38.39 5.22 -10.49
C ARG A 308 37.19 6.00 -11.00
N PHE A 309 36.01 5.38 -11.02
CA PHE A 309 34.76 6.09 -11.16
C PHE A 309 34.47 6.92 -9.90
N LYS A 310 33.89 8.10 -10.09
CA LYS A 310 33.35 8.87 -8.95
C LYS A 310 32.04 8.22 -8.52
N SER A 311 31.70 8.31 -7.22
CA SER A 311 30.49 7.68 -6.69
C SER A 311 29.20 8.11 -7.40
N TYR A 312 29.11 9.36 -7.83
CA TYR A 312 27.96 9.85 -8.59
C TYR A 312 27.92 9.33 -10.04
N ASP A 313 29.07 8.93 -10.63
CA ASP A 313 29.09 8.29 -11.96
C ASP A 313 28.58 6.85 -11.86
N ILE A 314 29.01 6.09 -10.81
CA ILE A 314 28.47 4.75 -10.50
C ILE A 314 26.95 4.83 -10.29
N TRP A 315 26.50 5.82 -9.51
CA TRP A 315 25.07 6.06 -9.30
C TRP A 315 24.34 6.34 -10.61
N ALA A 316 24.88 7.20 -11.47
CA ALA A 316 24.28 7.59 -12.74
C ALA A 316 24.17 6.38 -13.71
N ILE A 317 25.23 5.58 -13.83
CA ILE A 317 25.22 4.35 -14.65
C ILE A 317 24.20 3.36 -14.12
N SER A 318 24.18 3.14 -12.80
CA SER A 318 23.20 2.24 -12.17
C SER A 318 21.77 2.69 -12.41
N LEU A 319 21.49 4.00 -12.39
CA LEU A 319 20.18 4.55 -12.70
C LEU A 319 19.79 4.29 -14.17
N LEU A 320 20.66 4.61 -15.12
CA LEU A 320 20.39 4.42 -16.54
C LEU A 320 20.10 2.95 -16.87
N ILE A 321 20.93 2.03 -16.35
CA ILE A 321 20.74 0.59 -16.55
C ILE A 321 19.41 0.14 -15.91
N SER A 322 19.11 0.59 -14.69
CA SER A 322 17.84 0.23 -14.03
C SER A 322 16.61 0.74 -14.79
N LEU A 323 16.69 1.93 -15.41
CA LEU A 323 15.62 2.49 -16.25
C LEU A 323 15.43 1.73 -17.58
N ILE A 324 16.46 1.04 -18.07
CA ILE A 324 16.32 0.15 -19.25
C ILE A 324 15.56 -1.12 -18.88
N PHE A 325 15.87 -1.74 -17.73
CA PHE A 325 15.22 -2.97 -17.28
C PHE A 325 13.84 -2.75 -16.65
N SER A 326 13.66 -1.62 -15.98
CA SER A 326 12.41 -1.25 -15.30
C SER A 326 12.18 0.26 -15.41
N PRO A 327 11.54 0.71 -16.51
CA PRO A 327 11.36 2.14 -16.81
C PRO A 327 10.61 2.90 -15.71
N GLN A 328 9.72 2.21 -15.00
CA GLN A 328 8.86 2.77 -13.97
C GLN A 328 9.40 2.59 -12.55
N ILE A 329 10.65 2.12 -12.36
CA ILE A 329 11.21 1.83 -11.03
C ILE A 329 11.14 3.03 -10.07
N LEU A 330 11.30 4.26 -10.58
CA LEU A 330 11.22 5.48 -9.78
C LEU A 330 9.78 5.87 -9.38
N LEU A 331 8.76 5.20 -9.88
CA LEU A 331 7.37 5.38 -9.43
C LEU A 331 7.08 4.55 -8.18
N THR A 332 7.90 3.55 -7.88
CA THR A 332 7.79 2.73 -6.67
C THR A 332 8.51 3.39 -5.49
N LEU A 333 7.96 3.27 -4.27
CA LEU A 333 8.59 3.79 -3.05
C LEU A 333 9.99 3.18 -2.84
N GLY A 334 10.14 1.87 -3.09
CA GLY A 334 11.42 1.17 -2.98
C GLY A 334 12.49 1.73 -3.92
N GLY A 335 12.13 1.97 -5.17
CA GLY A 335 13.01 2.60 -6.16
C GLY A 335 13.38 4.03 -5.76
N GLN A 336 12.39 4.85 -5.39
CA GLN A 336 12.62 6.23 -4.93
C GLN A 336 13.60 6.30 -3.76
N LEU A 337 13.34 5.54 -2.69
CA LEU A 337 14.22 5.50 -1.51
C LEU A 337 15.61 4.97 -1.88
N SER A 338 15.69 3.89 -2.67
CA SER A 338 16.94 3.26 -3.08
C SER A 338 17.85 4.24 -3.84
N PHE A 339 17.32 4.93 -4.85
CA PHE A 339 18.11 5.90 -5.64
C PHE A 339 18.37 7.19 -4.89
N LEU A 340 17.37 7.73 -4.18
CA LEU A 340 17.53 9.00 -3.46
C LEU A 340 18.54 8.90 -2.32
N LEU A 341 18.46 7.87 -1.48
CA LEU A 341 19.37 7.70 -0.35
C LEU A 341 20.81 7.42 -0.82
N THR A 342 21.00 6.60 -1.87
CA THR A 342 22.33 6.36 -2.42
C THR A 342 22.91 7.59 -3.15
N PHE A 343 22.06 8.42 -3.76
CA PHE A 343 22.46 9.74 -4.26
C PHE A 343 23.00 10.60 -3.12
N CYS A 344 22.27 10.72 -2.03
CA CYS A 344 22.70 11.50 -0.86
C CYS A 344 24.01 10.95 -0.26
N LEU A 345 24.15 9.62 -0.17
CA LEU A 345 25.40 8.99 0.30
C LEU A 345 26.61 9.32 -0.57
N SER A 346 26.41 9.50 -1.88
CA SER A 346 27.50 9.88 -2.79
C SER A 346 28.17 11.22 -2.40
N PHE A 347 27.41 12.09 -1.74
CA PHE A 347 27.90 13.39 -1.25
C PHE A 347 28.22 13.40 0.26
N ALA A 348 27.80 12.37 1.00
CA ALA A 348 27.96 12.29 2.46
C ALA A 348 29.32 11.82 2.94
N LYS A 349 30.27 11.47 2.06
CA LYS A 349 31.60 10.87 2.39
C LYS A 349 32.42 11.63 3.45
N LYS A 350 32.14 12.91 3.66
CA LYS A 350 32.83 13.77 4.64
C LYS A 350 32.02 14.03 5.91
N LEU A 351 30.82 13.45 6.00
CA LEU A 351 29.98 13.56 7.19
C LEU A 351 30.37 12.49 8.22
N SER A 352 30.19 12.82 9.51
CA SER A 352 30.32 11.82 10.57
C SER A 352 29.17 10.80 10.49
N PHE A 353 29.34 9.65 11.10
CA PHE A 353 28.34 8.57 11.17
C PHE A 353 26.94 9.10 11.59
N TRP A 354 26.87 9.87 12.67
CA TRP A 354 25.62 10.44 13.19
C TRP A 354 24.96 11.41 12.19
N ARG A 355 25.76 12.27 11.57
CA ARG A 355 25.25 13.22 10.58
C ARG A 355 24.76 12.53 9.30
N THR A 356 25.42 11.44 8.90
CA THR A 356 24.97 10.63 7.76
C THR A 356 23.63 9.99 8.05
N ASN A 357 23.46 9.35 9.21
CA ASN A 357 22.17 8.74 9.60
C ASN A 357 21.05 9.79 9.73
N LEU A 358 21.34 10.96 10.28
CA LEU A 358 20.39 12.06 10.36
C LEU A 358 19.98 12.54 8.95
N LEU A 359 20.93 12.68 8.02
CA LEU A 359 20.66 13.01 6.62
C LEU A 359 19.73 11.98 6.01
N MET A 360 20.01 10.67 6.17
CA MET A 360 19.15 9.61 5.64
C MET A 360 17.74 9.71 6.20
N SER A 361 17.57 9.93 7.49
CA SER A 361 16.27 10.09 8.14
C SER A 361 15.50 11.32 7.65
N VAL A 362 16.17 12.48 7.55
CA VAL A 362 15.56 13.74 7.08
C VAL A 362 15.09 13.62 5.62
N ILE A 363 15.82 12.91 4.78
CA ILE A 363 15.51 12.73 3.36
C ILE A 363 14.43 11.68 3.14
N SER A 364 14.45 10.56 3.89
CA SER A 364 13.45 9.49 3.75
C SER A 364 12.11 9.85 4.39
N PHE A 365 12.11 10.68 5.44
CA PHE A 365 10.92 11.07 6.20
C PHE A 365 9.75 11.53 5.32
N PRO A 366 9.87 12.51 4.40
CA PRO A 366 8.74 12.99 3.62
C PRO A 366 8.14 11.92 2.70
N LEU A 367 8.99 11.06 2.11
CA LEU A 367 8.54 9.97 1.23
C LEU A 367 7.80 8.89 2.00
N ILE A 368 8.33 8.49 3.16
CA ILE A 368 7.70 7.46 4.00
C ILE A 368 6.35 7.96 4.51
N VAL A 369 6.30 9.18 5.06
CA VAL A 369 5.05 9.77 5.59
C VAL A 369 4.03 9.99 4.48
N GLN A 370 4.44 10.32 3.26
CA GLN A 370 3.51 10.46 2.12
C GLN A 370 2.76 9.15 1.82
N GLN A 371 3.36 7.99 2.10
CA GLN A 371 2.78 6.67 1.82
C GLN A 371 2.15 6.01 3.05
N GLN A 372 2.75 6.18 4.22
CA GLN A 372 2.32 5.50 5.47
C GLN A 372 1.51 6.42 6.39
N PHE A 373 1.54 7.75 6.17
CA PHE A 373 0.83 8.79 6.92
C PHE A 373 1.27 8.95 8.37
N THR A 374 2.09 8.04 8.89
CA THR A 374 2.55 7.99 10.27
C THR A 374 4.06 8.03 10.34
N TRP A 375 4.59 8.46 11.49
CA TRP A 375 6.01 8.42 11.80
C TRP A 375 6.23 8.12 13.28
N HIS A 376 7.01 7.11 13.59
CA HIS A 376 7.38 6.82 14.97
C HIS A 376 8.67 7.58 15.34
N ILE A 377 8.66 8.33 16.46
CA ILE A 377 9.83 9.14 16.88
C ILE A 377 11.08 8.27 17.04
N LEU A 378 10.94 7.07 17.58
CA LEU A 378 12.04 6.13 17.78
C LEU A 378 12.61 5.57 16.47
N GLN A 379 11.90 5.71 15.33
CA GLN A 379 12.32 5.15 14.05
C GLN A 379 13.76 5.55 13.67
N THR A 380 14.12 6.82 13.81
CA THR A 380 15.47 7.30 13.52
C THR A 380 16.51 6.65 14.43
N VAL A 381 16.23 6.60 15.73
CA VAL A 381 17.16 6.04 16.73
C VAL A 381 17.32 4.53 16.53
N VAL A 382 16.20 3.83 16.37
CA VAL A 382 16.20 2.38 16.15
C VAL A 382 16.97 2.02 14.90
N ASN A 383 16.78 2.74 13.79
CA ASN A 383 17.51 2.49 12.54
C ASN A 383 19.04 2.67 12.68
N ILE A 384 19.51 3.62 13.50
CA ILE A 384 20.95 3.83 13.74
C ILE A 384 21.58 2.58 14.35
N PHE A 385 20.87 1.90 15.26
CA PHE A 385 21.38 0.70 15.94
C PHE A 385 20.99 -0.59 15.20
N ALA A 386 19.78 -0.67 14.64
CA ALA A 386 19.29 -1.86 13.96
C ALA A 386 20.12 -2.21 12.72
N VAL A 387 20.50 -1.24 11.90
CA VAL A 387 21.29 -1.47 10.67
C VAL A 387 22.62 -2.17 10.96
N PRO A 388 23.49 -1.72 11.88
CA PRO A 388 24.70 -2.44 12.25
C PRO A 388 24.43 -3.82 12.86
N VAL A 389 23.48 -3.93 13.81
CA VAL A 389 23.12 -5.20 14.46
C VAL A 389 22.62 -6.21 13.42
N PHE A 390 21.81 -5.74 12.48
CA PHE A 390 21.30 -6.59 11.41
C PHE A 390 22.43 -7.16 10.55
N GLY A 391 23.40 -6.33 10.17
CA GLY A 391 24.53 -6.75 9.34
C GLY A 391 25.56 -7.61 10.04
N THR A 392 25.83 -7.35 11.31
CA THR A 392 26.91 -8.05 12.03
C THR A 392 26.44 -9.26 12.84
N ILE A 393 25.17 -9.29 13.22
CA ILE A 393 24.61 -10.34 14.08
C ILE A 393 23.48 -11.09 13.38
N ILE A 394 22.42 -10.41 12.96
CA ILE A 394 21.18 -11.07 12.48
C ILE A 394 21.43 -11.82 11.17
N VAL A 395 21.99 -11.18 10.15
CA VAL A 395 22.24 -11.84 8.86
C VAL A 395 23.19 -13.05 9.01
N PRO A 396 24.34 -12.95 9.71
CA PRO A 396 25.17 -14.14 9.98
C PRO A 396 24.46 -15.25 10.75
N LEU A 397 23.63 -14.91 11.75
CA LEU A 397 22.85 -15.92 12.50
C LEU A 397 21.80 -16.60 11.64
N VAL A 398 21.10 -15.85 10.79
CA VAL A 398 20.13 -16.41 9.83
C VAL A 398 20.83 -17.36 8.85
N MET A 399 22.01 -16.97 8.34
CA MET A 399 22.81 -17.85 7.48
C MET A 399 23.26 -19.12 8.22
N LEU A 400 23.76 -18.97 9.46
CA LEU A 400 24.16 -20.13 10.29
C LEU A 400 22.96 -21.04 10.58
N GLY A 401 21.80 -20.50 10.90
CA GLY A 401 20.57 -21.27 11.14
C GLY A 401 20.10 -21.99 9.88
N TYR A 402 20.10 -21.30 8.73
CA TYR A 402 19.68 -21.87 7.45
C TYR A 402 20.62 -22.96 6.94
N PHE A 403 21.93 -22.72 6.89
CA PHE A 403 22.90 -23.74 6.44
C PHE A 403 23.20 -24.79 7.51
N GLY A 404 22.95 -24.48 8.77
CA GLY A 404 23.13 -25.37 9.91
C GLY A 404 21.93 -26.23 10.27
N GLN A 405 20.92 -26.38 9.41
CA GLN A 405 19.65 -27.11 9.68
C GLN A 405 19.84 -28.54 10.22
N ARG A 406 20.95 -29.18 9.87
CA ARG A 406 21.31 -30.53 10.37
C ARG A 406 21.72 -30.56 11.86
N PHE A 407 21.95 -29.39 12.46
CA PHE A 407 22.40 -29.24 13.85
C PHE A 407 21.35 -28.47 14.66
N PRO A 408 20.43 -29.15 15.38
CA PRO A 408 19.33 -28.50 16.13
C PRO A 408 19.82 -27.40 17.08
N ILE A 409 20.96 -27.62 17.76
CA ILE A 409 21.52 -26.62 18.69
C ILE A 409 21.83 -25.29 17.98
N ILE A 410 22.31 -25.31 16.73
CA ILE A 410 22.59 -24.10 15.95
C ILE A 410 21.27 -23.41 15.60
N VAL A 411 20.30 -24.18 15.12
CA VAL A 411 18.97 -23.67 14.74
C VAL A 411 18.26 -23.03 15.94
N ASP A 412 18.21 -23.75 17.08
CA ASP A 412 17.53 -23.28 18.28
C ASP A 412 18.21 -22.02 18.86
N SER A 413 19.55 -22.01 18.89
CA SER A 413 20.31 -20.86 19.37
C SER A 413 20.12 -19.63 18.47
N ALA A 414 20.18 -19.81 17.14
CA ALA A 414 19.93 -18.75 16.19
C ALA A 414 18.50 -18.22 16.31
N ASN A 415 17.51 -19.13 16.39
CA ASN A 415 16.11 -18.77 16.53
C ASN A 415 15.84 -18.00 17.83
N ALA A 416 16.42 -18.41 18.95
CA ALA A 416 16.25 -17.73 20.23
C ALA A 416 16.75 -16.28 20.21
N ILE A 417 17.91 -16.03 19.57
CA ILE A 417 18.47 -14.68 19.47
C ILE A 417 17.61 -13.82 18.52
N ILE A 418 17.16 -14.38 17.40
CA ILE A 418 16.30 -13.69 16.43
C ILE A 418 14.95 -13.39 17.06
N HIS A 419 14.37 -14.33 17.82
CA HIS A 419 13.12 -14.12 18.56
C HIS A 419 13.26 -13.00 19.59
N PHE A 420 14.37 -12.95 20.35
CA PHE A 420 14.64 -11.86 21.27
C PHE A 420 14.71 -10.51 20.54
N PHE A 421 15.38 -10.46 19.38
CA PHE A 421 15.46 -9.24 18.57
C PHE A 421 14.08 -8.81 18.05
N ALA A 422 13.27 -9.73 17.53
CA ALA A 422 11.92 -9.47 17.08
C ALA A 422 11.04 -8.93 18.22
N ALA A 423 11.06 -9.60 19.39
CA ALA A 423 10.33 -9.16 20.57
C ALA A 423 10.76 -7.77 21.07
N LEU A 424 12.06 -7.45 21.00
CA LEU A 424 12.58 -6.13 21.35
C LEU A 424 12.06 -5.06 20.39
N ILE A 425 12.02 -5.33 19.08
CA ILE A 425 11.49 -4.40 18.08
C ILE A 425 9.99 -4.17 18.30
N ASP A 426 9.22 -5.22 18.56
CA ASP A 426 7.78 -5.10 18.85
C ASP A 426 7.54 -4.33 20.15
N TRP A 427 8.32 -4.58 21.18
CA TRP A 427 8.24 -3.82 22.43
C TRP A 427 8.54 -2.33 22.23
N LEU A 428 9.58 -1.99 21.45
CA LEU A 428 9.90 -0.60 21.11
C LEU A 428 8.78 0.08 20.31
N ALA A 429 8.10 -0.66 19.46
CA ALA A 429 7.02 -0.14 18.62
C ALA A 429 5.74 0.18 19.41
N VAL A 430 5.52 -0.49 20.55
CA VAL A 430 4.38 -0.22 21.45
C VAL A 430 4.62 1.02 22.34
N LEU A 431 5.88 1.45 22.47
CA LEU A 431 6.17 2.67 23.23
C LEU A 431 5.47 3.90 22.60
N PRO A 432 5.06 4.87 23.42
CA PRO A 432 4.43 6.09 22.89
C PRO A 432 5.39 6.85 21.98
N GLY A 433 4.91 7.31 20.83
CA GLY A 433 5.72 8.05 19.86
C GLY A 433 5.33 7.83 18.41
N ASN A 434 4.30 7.02 18.15
CA ASN A 434 3.73 6.94 16.82
C ASN A 434 2.82 8.16 16.55
N ILE A 435 3.25 9.04 15.64
CA ILE A 435 2.55 10.30 15.32
C ILE A 435 1.87 10.13 13.97
N VAL A 436 0.56 10.34 13.93
CA VAL A 436 -0.19 10.45 12.68
C VAL A 436 0.00 11.87 12.14
N ILE A 437 0.69 12.00 11.02
CA ILE A 437 1.00 13.27 10.36
C ILE A 437 -0.02 13.58 9.26
N GLY A 438 -0.39 12.55 8.49
CA GLY A 438 -1.24 12.64 7.31
C GLY A 438 -0.44 12.62 6.01
N LYS A 439 -1.17 12.63 4.90
CA LYS A 439 -0.56 12.58 3.56
C LYS A 439 0.07 13.92 3.21
N ILE A 440 1.39 13.96 3.18
CA ILE A 440 2.15 15.15 2.74
C ILE A 440 1.92 15.34 1.23
N PRO A 441 1.54 16.55 0.75
CA PRO A 441 1.41 16.85 -0.67
C PRO A 441 2.73 16.66 -1.43
N GLU A 442 2.66 16.22 -2.68
CA GLU A 442 3.86 15.92 -3.50
C GLU A 442 4.83 17.10 -3.60
N LEU A 443 4.31 18.32 -3.79
CA LEU A 443 5.15 19.52 -3.83
C LEU A 443 5.87 19.76 -2.50
N SER A 444 5.18 19.62 -1.37
CA SER A 444 5.78 19.75 -0.04
C SER A 444 6.84 18.66 0.19
N THR A 445 6.57 17.41 -0.23
CA THR A 445 7.53 16.30 -0.18
C THR A 445 8.80 16.66 -0.96
N THR A 446 8.68 17.11 -2.20
CA THR A 446 9.82 17.52 -3.03
C THR A 446 10.64 18.64 -2.39
N LEU A 447 9.98 19.69 -1.90
CA LEU A 447 10.65 20.82 -1.24
C LEU A 447 11.33 20.39 0.07
N LEU A 448 10.70 19.55 0.89
CA LEU A 448 11.30 19.02 2.12
C LEU A 448 12.55 18.20 1.82
N ILE A 449 12.57 17.40 0.74
CA ILE A 449 13.76 16.65 0.30
C ILE A 449 14.88 17.61 -0.12
N VAL A 450 14.57 18.61 -0.97
CA VAL A 450 15.56 19.58 -1.47
C VAL A 450 16.18 20.37 -0.32
N PHE A 451 15.36 20.99 0.54
CA PHE A 451 15.88 21.74 1.68
C PHE A 451 16.54 20.84 2.73
N GLY A 452 16.03 19.60 2.91
CA GLY A 452 16.68 18.58 3.74
C GLY A 452 18.10 18.27 3.27
N PHE A 453 18.32 18.11 1.96
CA PHE A 453 19.64 17.93 1.38
C PHE A 453 20.55 19.17 1.59
N CYS A 454 20.01 20.38 1.40
CA CYS A 454 20.74 21.63 1.62
C CYS A 454 21.21 21.82 3.06
N MET A 455 20.53 21.23 4.06
CA MET A 455 20.94 21.29 5.47
C MET A 455 22.31 20.65 5.75
N PHE A 456 22.81 19.81 4.83
CA PHE A 456 24.08 19.11 4.95
C PHE A 456 25.16 19.65 4.00
N CYS A 457 24.91 20.79 3.33
CA CYS A 457 25.90 21.51 2.55
C CYS A 457 27.02 22.10 3.43
N ARG A 458 28.12 22.57 2.81
CA ARG A 458 29.28 23.08 3.54
C ARG A 458 29.12 24.51 4.05
N GLU A 459 28.35 25.32 3.34
CA GLU A 459 28.21 26.76 3.66
C GLU A 459 27.23 26.95 4.83
N LYS A 460 27.72 27.54 5.92
CA LYS A 460 26.95 27.74 7.17
C LYS A 460 25.66 28.55 6.95
N ILE A 461 25.71 29.58 6.07
CA ILE A 461 24.54 30.43 5.77
C ILE A 461 23.45 29.62 5.06
N ILE A 462 23.84 28.82 4.07
CA ILE A 462 22.88 27.93 3.35
C ILE A 462 22.27 26.94 4.32
N VAL A 463 23.07 26.31 5.16
CA VAL A 463 22.62 25.34 6.16
C VAL A 463 21.60 25.93 7.14
N SER A 464 21.92 27.15 7.68
CA SER A 464 21.04 27.83 8.63
C SER A 464 19.66 28.17 8.01
N ARG A 465 19.70 28.78 6.81
CA ARG A 465 18.47 29.12 6.07
C ARG A 465 17.68 27.88 5.67
N ALA A 466 18.34 26.84 5.19
CA ALA A 466 17.69 25.59 4.81
C ALA A 466 17.00 24.91 5.99
N ARG A 467 17.61 24.92 7.18
CA ARG A 467 16.98 24.40 8.41
C ARG A 467 15.70 25.16 8.76
N LEU A 468 15.77 26.49 8.76
CA LEU A 468 14.60 27.31 9.07
C LEU A 468 13.47 27.07 8.07
N ILE A 469 13.78 27.09 6.76
CA ILE A 469 12.79 26.86 5.70
C ILE A 469 12.19 25.45 5.84
N TRP A 470 13.02 24.43 6.08
CA TRP A 470 12.57 23.06 6.26
C TRP A 470 11.61 22.91 7.43
N LEU A 471 11.94 23.50 8.59
CA LEU A 471 11.09 23.49 9.77
C LEU A 471 9.76 24.22 9.55
N LEU A 472 9.82 25.41 8.93
CA LEU A 472 8.61 26.19 8.62
C LEU A 472 7.72 25.47 7.60
N LEU A 473 8.32 24.87 6.58
CA LEU A 473 7.59 24.09 5.58
C LEU A 473 6.94 22.86 6.19
N LEU A 474 7.65 22.12 7.05
CA LEU A 474 7.11 20.98 7.74
C LEU A 474 5.95 21.38 8.67
N ALA A 475 6.17 22.41 9.50
CA ALA A 475 5.17 22.90 10.45
C ALA A 475 3.89 23.38 9.73
N SER A 476 4.05 24.16 8.65
CA SER A 476 2.92 24.66 7.85
C SER A 476 2.18 23.51 7.15
N THR A 477 2.91 22.52 6.62
CA THR A 477 2.29 21.35 5.98
C THR A 477 1.49 20.54 7.00
N ILE A 478 2.04 20.25 8.17
CA ILE A 478 1.32 19.53 9.24
C ILE A 478 0.09 20.34 9.70
N LEU A 479 0.23 21.65 9.86
CA LEU A 479 -0.89 22.51 10.28
C LEU A 479 -2.05 22.46 9.26
N ILE A 480 -1.75 22.57 7.97
CA ILE A 480 -2.74 22.51 6.89
C ILE A 480 -3.46 21.15 6.88
N ILE A 481 -2.71 20.05 7.07
CA ILE A 481 -3.28 18.71 7.10
C ILE A 481 -4.17 18.51 8.34
N LYS A 482 -3.69 18.87 9.52
CA LYS A 482 -4.40 18.65 10.79
C LYS A 482 -5.53 19.66 11.06
N ARG A 483 -5.53 20.84 10.38
CA ARG A 483 -6.53 21.90 10.56
C ARG A 483 -7.10 22.36 9.22
N PRO A 484 -7.74 21.45 8.44
CA PRO A 484 -8.33 21.80 7.16
C PRO A 484 -9.53 22.73 7.35
N LEU A 485 -9.65 23.74 6.48
CA LEU A 485 -10.75 24.71 6.54
C LEU A 485 -12.09 24.15 6.02
N THR A 486 -12.08 22.92 5.50
CA THR A 486 -13.26 22.23 4.96
C THR A 486 -13.73 21.13 5.89
N GLY A 487 -15.06 20.96 5.94
CA GLY A 487 -15.68 19.74 6.45
C GLY A 487 -15.98 18.75 5.30
N GLU A 488 -16.36 17.54 5.65
CA GLU A 488 -16.81 16.55 4.66
C GLU A 488 -17.82 15.55 5.24
N PHE A 489 -18.75 15.13 4.39
CA PHE A 489 -19.56 13.93 4.56
C PHE A 489 -19.10 12.93 3.50
N THR A 490 -18.63 11.78 3.92
CA THR A 490 -17.97 10.82 3.03
C THR A 490 -18.57 9.44 3.21
N THR A 491 -18.95 8.78 2.12
CA THR A 491 -19.37 7.37 2.09
C THR A 491 -18.25 6.55 1.48
N PHE A 492 -17.77 5.56 2.23
CA PHE A 492 -16.69 4.66 1.78
C PHE A 492 -17.23 3.56 0.86
N ASP A 493 -16.44 3.14 -0.10
CA ASP A 493 -16.65 1.87 -0.79
C ASP A 493 -15.95 0.74 0.00
N ILE A 494 -16.71 0.10 0.85
CA ILE A 494 -16.26 -1.06 1.64
C ILE A 494 -16.76 -2.39 1.09
N GLY A 495 -17.36 -2.39 -0.11
CA GLY A 495 -18.08 -3.51 -0.68
C GLY A 495 -19.49 -3.58 -0.14
N GLN A 496 -19.97 -4.76 0.24
CA GLN A 496 -21.27 -4.89 0.90
C GLN A 496 -21.15 -4.42 2.34
N GLY A 497 -22.07 -3.52 2.74
CA GLY A 497 -22.11 -2.90 4.06
C GLY A 497 -21.99 -1.38 4.02
N ASP A 498 -22.03 -0.76 5.18
CA ASP A 498 -22.01 0.68 5.35
C ASP A 498 -20.80 1.16 6.16
N ALA A 499 -20.21 2.25 5.70
CA ALA A 499 -19.32 3.07 6.49
C ALA A 499 -19.32 4.51 5.95
N ALA A 500 -19.46 5.48 6.85
CA ALA A 500 -19.43 6.89 6.50
C ALA A 500 -18.59 7.69 7.50
N LEU A 501 -18.06 8.82 7.04
CA LEU A 501 -17.33 9.78 7.87
C LEU A 501 -18.04 11.14 7.81
N ILE A 502 -18.28 11.75 8.96
CA ILE A 502 -18.70 13.13 9.10
C ILE A 502 -17.59 13.87 9.81
N ARG A 503 -16.95 14.79 9.12
CA ARG A 503 -15.86 15.59 9.66
C ARG A 503 -16.15 17.08 9.51
N THR A 504 -16.17 17.78 10.63
CA THR A 504 -16.38 19.22 10.62
C THR A 504 -15.09 19.99 10.30
N PRO A 505 -15.15 21.26 9.86
CA PRO A 505 -13.97 22.06 9.58
C PRO A 505 -12.98 22.07 10.75
N LEU A 506 -11.71 22.22 10.46
CA LEU A 506 -10.58 22.20 11.42
C LEU A 506 -10.42 20.88 12.19
N ASN A 507 -11.05 19.80 11.73
CA ASN A 507 -11.14 18.51 12.46
C ASN A 507 -11.69 18.71 13.88
N HIS A 508 -12.66 19.62 14.05
CA HIS A 508 -13.22 19.92 15.37
C HIS A 508 -13.99 18.72 15.92
N THR A 509 -14.73 18.03 15.05
CA THR A 509 -15.44 16.79 15.39
C THR A 509 -15.25 15.79 14.26
N VAL A 510 -14.89 14.57 14.62
CA VAL A 510 -14.72 13.43 13.73
C VAL A 510 -15.68 12.32 14.16
N THR A 511 -16.68 12.05 13.35
CA THR A 511 -17.70 11.04 13.58
C THR A 511 -17.64 9.99 12.49
N VAL A 512 -17.46 8.73 12.86
CA VAL A 512 -17.56 7.58 11.94
C VAL A 512 -18.90 6.92 12.19
N VAL A 513 -19.66 6.66 11.14
CA VAL A 513 -20.96 5.99 11.18
C VAL A 513 -20.81 4.65 10.50
N ASP A 514 -20.95 3.58 11.25
CA ASP A 514 -20.69 2.19 10.87
C ASP A 514 -19.25 1.94 10.40
N THR A 515 -18.90 0.69 10.29
CA THR A 515 -17.51 0.25 10.04
C THR A 515 -17.39 -0.74 8.90
N GLY A 516 -18.53 -1.17 8.36
CA GLY A 516 -18.59 -2.30 7.47
C GLY A 516 -18.26 -3.61 8.17
N GLY A 517 -18.04 -4.62 7.37
CA GLY A 517 -17.63 -5.94 7.81
C GLY A 517 -17.92 -6.97 6.73
N GLN A 518 -17.03 -7.94 6.59
CA GLN A 518 -17.22 -8.99 5.60
C GLN A 518 -18.20 -10.04 6.12
N VAL A 519 -19.29 -10.24 5.39
CA VAL A 519 -20.20 -11.36 5.65
C VAL A 519 -19.61 -12.60 4.97
N THR A 520 -19.26 -13.61 5.76
CA THR A 520 -18.78 -14.90 5.25
C THR A 520 -19.92 -15.90 5.24
N PHE A 521 -20.14 -16.52 4.08
CA PHE A 521 -21.15 -17.59 3.93
C PHE A 521 -20.47 -18.96 4.08
N GLY A 522 -20.99 -19.79 4.99
CA GLY A 522 -20.48 -21.13 5.28
C GLY A 522 -19.29 -21.18 6.23
N GLU A 523 -19.07 -22.34 6.83
CA GLU A 523 -17.90 -22.60 7.69
C GLU A 523 -16.68 -22.94 6.84
N LYS A 524 -15.62 -22.15 6.96
CA LYS A 524 -14.33 -22.45 6.34
C LYS A 524 -13.58 -23.50 7.16
N GLN A 525 -13.05 -24.51 6.49
CA GLN A 525 -12.13 -25.46 7.10
C GLN A 525 -10.80 -24.75 7.44
N SER A 526 -10.07 -25.27 8.42
CA SER A 526 -8.82 -24.64 8.90
C SER A 526 -7.78 -24.38 7.78
N TRP A 527 -7.70 -25.24 6.77
CA TRP A 527 -6.78 -25.08 5.65
C TRP A 527 -7.19 -23.98 4.65
N GLN A 528 -8.47 -23.55 4.67
CA GLN A 528 -9.02 -22.49 3.81
C GLN A 528 -8.87 -21.09 4.43
N VAL A 529 -8.56 -21.03 5.73
CA VAL A 529 -8.43 -19.77 6.44
C VAL A 529 -7.11 -19.11 6.06
N LYS A 530 -7.15 -17.85 5.61
CA LYS A 530 -5.96 -17.06 5.35
C LYS A 530 -5.24 -16.76 6.64
N GLN A 531 -3.92 -16.84 6.63
CA GLN A 531 -3.09 -16.57 7.82
C GLN A 531 -3.11 -15.08 8.18
N TYR A 532 -3.18 -14.21 7.18
CA TYR A 532 -3.18 -12.77 7.39
C TYR A 532 -4.08 -12.06 6.39
N GLU A 533 -5.20 -11.57 6.86
CA GLU A 533 -6.15 -10.79 6.07
C GLU A 533 -6.41 -9.45 6.77
N ARG A 534 -6.10 -8.34 6.09
CA ARG A 534 -6.43 -7.01 6.59
C ARG A 534 -7.89 -6.69 6.31
N SER A 535 -8.60 -6.23 7.32
CA SER A 535 -10.00 -5.82 7.17
C SER A 535 -10.14 -4.54 6.32
N LYS A 536 -11.35 -4.30 5.83
CA LYS A 536 -11.69 -3.03 5.17
C LYS A 536 -11.67 -1.87 6.16
N GLY A 537 -12.02 -2.11 7.43
CA GLY A 537 -11.87 -1.13 8.50
C GLY A 537 -10.43 -0.61 8.59
N GLU A 538 -9.43 -1.50 8.54
CA GLU A 538 -8.01 -1.10 8.54
C GLU A 538 -7.58 -0.45 7.23
N THR A 539 -7.80 -1.13 6.10
CA THR A 539 -7.22 -0.73 4.80
C THR A 539 -7.92 0.45 4.14
N VAL A 540 -9.17 0.73 4.51
CA VAL A 540 -9.97 1.83 3.97
C VAL A 540 -10.17 2.91 5.02
N ILE A 541 -10.86 2.60 6.13
CA ILE A 541 -11.33 3.62 7.09
C ILE A 541 -10.15 4.19 7.87
N VAL A 542 -9.40 3.35 8.59
CA VAL A 542 -8.24 3.80 9.39
C VAL A 542 -7.19 4.44 8.50
N ASN A 543 -6.88 3.82 7.36
CA ASN A 543 -5.93 4.36 6.39
C ASN A 543 -6.34 5.75 5.87
N TYR A 544 -7.64 5.95 5.57
CA TYR A 544 -8.16 7.24 5.14
C TYR A 544 -8.07 8.30 6.24
N LEU A 545 -8.47 7.96 7.48
CA LEU A 545 -8.38 8.86 8.63
C LEU A 545 -6.91 9.24 8.90
N HIS A 546 -6.00 8.28 8.89
CA HIS A 546 -4.57 8.56 9.02
C HIS A 546 -4.07 9.48 7.89
N SER A 547 -4.53 9.30 6.66
CA SER A 547 -4.14 10.18 5.54
C SER A 547 -4.60 11.63 5.72
N LEU A 548 -5.67 11.86 6.49
CA LEU A 548 -6.15 13.18 6.90
C LEU A 548 -5.45 13.73 8.16
N GLY A 549 -4.48 13.00 8.73
CA GLY A 549 -3.80 13.37 9.95
C GLY A 549 -4.64 13.17 11.22
N ILE A 550 -5.67 12.34 11.16
CA ILE A 550 -6.61 12.03 12.25
C ILE A 550 -6.17 10.76 12.96
N ASP A 551 -5.95 10.84 14.26
CA ASP A 551 -5.59 9.73 15.17
C ASP A 551 -6.68 9.38 16.19
N THR A 552 -7.71 10.23 16.27
CA THR A 552 -8.78 10.12 17.26
C THR A 552 -10.14 10.27 16.59
N ILE A 553 -11.06 9.38 16.92
CA ILE A 553 -12.47 9.43 16.54
C ILE A 553 -13.25 9.93 17.76
N ASP A 554 -13.96 11.05 17.63
CA ASP A 554 -14.77 11.59 18.72
C ASP A 554 -16.00 10.72 18.97
N HIS A 555 -16.70 10.34 17.88
CA HIS A 555 -17.88 9.50 17.94
C HIS A 555 -17.80 8.37 16.92
N LEU A 556 -17.91 7.13 17.37
CA LEU A 556 -18.17 5.97 16.55
C LEU A 556 -19.64 5.59 16.74
N ILE A 557 -20.44 5.79 15.71
CA ILE A 557 -21.87 5.47 15.71
C ILE A 557 -22.05 4.13 15.04
N LEU A 558 -22.66 3.19 15.75
CA LEU A 558 -23.02 1.87 15.24
C LEU A 558 -24.53 1.84 15.08
N THR A 559 -25.00 1.87 13.84
CA THR A 559 -26.44 2.05 13.58
C THR A 559 -27.29 0.89 14.03
N HIS A 560 -26.79 -0.34 13.91
CA HIS A 560 -27.43 -1.58 14.38
C HIS A 560 -26.40 -2.71 14.48
N HIS A 561 -26.79 -3.94 14.87
CA HIS A 561 -25.85 -4.98 15.31
C HIS A 561 -25.37 -5.96 14.23
N TYR A 562 -25.74 -5.79 12.95
CA TYR A 562 -25.38 -6.74 11.89
C TYR A 562 -23.94 -6.59 11.43
N GLN A 563 -23.40 -7.72 10.90
CA GLN A 563 -21.99 -7.88 10.57
C GLN A 563 -21.47 -6.86 9.53
N ASP A 564 -22.28 -6.53 8.54
CA ASP A 564 -21.95 -5.58 7.47
C ASP A 564 -21.96 -4.11 7.91
N HIS A 565 -22.27 -3.85 9.19
CA HIS A 565 -22.18 -2.51 9.81
C HIS A 565 -21.13 -2.44 10.92
N ILE A 566 -21.00 -3.49 11.74
CA ILE A 566 -20.11 -3.46 12.91
C ILE A 566 -18.92 -4.42 12.81
N GLY A 567 -18.83 -5.22 11.75
CA GLY A 567 -17.85 -6.31 11.65
C GLY A 567 -16.40 -5.90 11.77
N ASP A 568 -16.05 -4.70 11.31
CA ASP A 568 -14.70 -4.15 11.37
C ASP A 568 -14.49 -3.17 12.55
N ALA A 569 -15.46 -3.02 13.46
CA ALA A 569 -15.36 -2.14 14.62
C ALA A 569 -14.18 -2.51 15.53
N LYS A 570 -13.90 -3.80 15.70
CA LYS A 570 -12.76 -4.31 16.47
C LYS A 570 -11.43 -3.76 15.96
N GLU A 571 -11.25 -3.67 14.65
CA GLU A 571 -9.99 -3.17 14.04
C GLU A 571 -9.85 -1.66 14.24
N ILE A 572 -10.95 -0.92 14.14
CA ILE A 572 -10.95 0.52 14.43
C ILE A 572 -10.61 0.76 15.89
N LEU A 573 -11.21 0.04 16.82
CA LEU A 573 -10.94 0.15 18.27
C LEU A 573 -9.51 -0.27 18.64
N ARG A 574 -8.92 -1.19 17.88
CA ARG A 574 -7.54 -1.61 18.06
C ARG A 574 -6.53 -0.56 17.62
N LEU A 575 -6.79 0.06 16.46
CA LEU A 575 -5.83 0.92 15.74
C LEU A 575 -6.03 2.42 15.98
N MET A 576 -7.24 2.85 16.41
CA MET A 576 -7.60 4.25 16.63
C MET A 576 -7.99 4.48 18.10
N HIS A 577 -7.84 5.73 18.54
CA HIS A 577 -8.44 6.15 19.80
C HIS A 577 -9.88 6.60 19.55
N VAL A 578 -10.86 5.87 20.10
CA VAL A 578 -12.28 6.20 20.03
C VAL A 578 -12.74 6.73 21.38
N LYS A 579 -13.25 7.96 21.42
CA LYS A 579 -13.72 8.57 22.69
C LYS A 579 -15.06 8.01 23.11
N LYS A 580 -16.04 8.04 22.19
CA LYS A 580 -17.42 7.62 22.46
C LYS A 580 -17.93 6.65 21.40
N ILE A 581 -18.62 5.59 21.84
CA ILE A 581 -19.43 4.74 20.97
C ILE A 581 -20.89 5.07 21.25
N LEU A 582 -21.65 5.33 20.19
CA LEU A 582 -23.09 5.56 20.24
C LEU A 582 -23.77 4.39 19.50
N MET A 583 -24.76 3.78 20.13
CA MET A 583 -25.45 2.62 19.60
C MET A 583 -26.91 2.62 20.03
N PRO A 584 -27.83 1.94 19.32
CA PRO A 584 -29.22 1.87 19.70
C PRO A 584 -29.37 1.08 21.01
N ALA A 585 -30.37 1.46 21.80
CA ALA A 585 -30.67 0.78 23.05
C ALA A 585 -31.01 -0.71 22.78
N GLY A 586 -30.44 -1.60 23.61
CA GLY A 586 -30.54 -3.06 23.45
C GLY A 586 -29.36 -3.72 22.76
N MET A 587 -28.46 -2.95 22.14
CA MET A 587 -27.30 -3.51 21.44
C MET A 587 -26.28 -4.17 22.38
N ARG A 588 -26.16 -3.71 23.63
CA ARG A 588 -25.27 -4.34 24.65
C ARG A 588 -25.60 -5.81 24.91
N SER A 589 -26.85 -6.20 24.76
CA SER A 589 -27.30 -7.58 24.97
C SER A 589 -26.90 -8.52 23.83
N GLN A 590 -26.64 -7.98 22.63
CA GLN A 590 -26.34 -8.74 21.44
C GLN A 590 -24.98 -9.44 21.51
N GLN A 591 -24.93 -10.67 20.95
CA GLN A 591 -23.71 -11.48 20.94
C GLN A 591 -22.59 -10.81 20.11
N SER A 592 -22.96 -10.16 19.00
CA SER A 592 -22.04 -9.41 18.15
C SER A 592 -21.30 -8.30 18.94
N PHE A 593 -22.00 -7.53 19.77
CA PHE A 593 -21.38 -6.53 20.65
C PHE A 593 -20.39 -7.17 21.64
N LYS A 594 -20.83 -8.26 22.29
CA LYS A 594 -20.03 -8.95 23.33
C LYS A 594 -18.73 -9.53 22.76
N VAL A 595 -18.74 -10.00 21.49
CA VAL A 595 -17.58 -10.64 20.88
C VAL A 595 -16.70 -9.63 20.11
N GLN A 596 -17.32 -8.70 19.38
CA GLN A 596 -16.59 -7.84 18.44
C GLN A 596 -16.20 -6.48 19.02
N ILE A 597 -16.86 -6.00 20.06
CA ILE A 597 -16.66 -4.65 20.59
C ILE A 597 -16.15 -4.67 22.02
N LEU A 598 -16.85 -5.36 22.91
CA LEU A 598 -16.57 -5.34 24.34
C LEU A 598 -15.10 -5.67 24.71
N PRO A 599 -14.43 -6.67 24.09
CA PRO A 599 -13.04 -7.01 24.42
C PRO A 599 -12.02 -5.92 24.02
N TYR A 600 -12.41 -5.01 23.10
CA TYR A 600 -11.54 -3.98 22.53
C TYR A 600 -11.79 -2.59 23.13
N LEU A 601 -12.76 -2.45 24.04
CA LEU A 601 -13.02 -1.22 24.78
C LEU A 601 -11.84 -0.93 25.71
N LYS A 602 -11.16 0.18 25.50
CA LYS A 602 -10.05 0.66 26.35
C LYS A 602 -10.59 1.70 27.33
N LYS A 603 -10.48 2.99 26.96
CA LYS A 603 -11.00 4.16 27.65
C LYS A 603 -12.19 4.77 26.93
N THR A 604 -12.90 3.96 26.15
CA THR A 604 -14.01 4.39 25.30
C THR A 604 -15.30 4.37 26.10
N GLU A 605 -16.01 5.49 26.11
CA GLU A 605 -17.35 5.59 26.70
C GLU A 605 -18.38 5.00 25.74
N VAL A 606 -19.37 4.28 26.28
CA VAL A 606 -20.41 3.63 25.46
C VAL A 606 -21.79 4.11 25.90
N PHE A 607 -22.53 4.69 24.96
CA PHE A 607 -23.86 5.25 25.16
C PHE A 607 -24.89 4.49 24.32
N GLU A 608 -25.98 4.09 24.95
CA GLU A 608 -27.18 3.69 24.26
C GLU A 608 -28.05 4.94 24.01
N VAL A 609 -28.42 5.17 22.76
CA VAL A 609 -29.06 6.42 22.33
C VAL A 609 -30.46 6.20 21.75
N THR A 610 -31.28 7.22 21.90
CA THR A 610 -32.61 7.35 21.29
C THR A 610 -32.82 8.82 20.90
N GLU A 611 -33.92 9.13 20.23
CA GLU A 611 -34.29 10.53 19.91
C GLU A 611 -34.31 11.42 21.17
N SER A 612 -34.80 10.92 22.29
CA SER A 612 -34.91 11.65 23.55
C SER A 612 -33.60 11.80 24.33
N ASN A 613 -32.61 10.95 24.06
CA ASN A 613 -31.33 10.93 24.75
C ASN A 613 -30.21 11.38 23.79
N GLN A 614 -30.17 12.68 23.52
CA GLN A 614 -29.16 13.29 22.64
C GLN A 614 -27.79 13.34 23.30
N VAL A 615 -26.77 13.16 22.49
CA VAL A 615 -25.37 13.37 22.88
C VAL A 615 -24.91 14.72 22.36
N ASN A 616 -24.35 15.53 23.25
CA ASN A 616 -23.77 16.81 22.88
C ASN A 616 -22.57 16.63 21.93
N ASP A 617 -22.26 17.64 21.13
CA ASP A 617 -21.12 17.71 20.21
C ASP A 617 -21.22 16.85 18.92
N LEU A 618 -22.40 16.25 18.64
CA LEU A 618 -22.65 15.60 17.36
C LEU A 618 -22.86 16.63 16.24
N PRO A 619 -22.27 16.41 15.05
CA PRO A 619 -22.49 17.29 13.90
C PRO A 619 -23.90 17.16 13.30
N LEU A 620 -24.57 16.05 13.53
CA LEU A 620 -25.97 15.74 13.19
C LEU A 620 -26.69 15.23 14.43
N HIS A 621 -28.00 15.51 14.53
CA HIS A 621 -28.82 15.04 15.65
C HIS A 621 -29.40 13.65 15.39
N ILE A 622 -29.66 12.91 16.47
CA ILE A 622 -30.28 11.59 16.44
C ILE A 622 -31.80 11.78 16.34
N TYR A 623 -32.42 11.23 15.32
CA TYR A 623 -33.87 11.29 15.09
C TYR A 623 -34.55 9.93 15.23
N HIS A 624 -33.77 8.84 15.24
CA HIS A 624 -34.21 7.46 15.46
C HIS A 624 -33.08 6.65 16.11
N PRO A 625 -33.36 5.64 16.97
CA PRO A 625 -34.66 5.09 17.33
C PRO A 625 -35.43 5.97 18.31
N LEU A 626 -36.76 5.88 18.29
CA LEU A 626 -37.64 6.59 19.23
C LEU A 626 -37.60 5.98 20.63
N THR A 627 -37.53 4.66 20.70
CA THR A 627 -37.49 3.85 21.93
C THR A 627 -36.44 2.77 21.82
N GLY A 628 -36.12 2.10 22.93
CA GLY A 628 -35.23 0.93 22.91
C GLY A 628 -35.89 -0.26 22.22
N GLY A 629 -35.07 -1.07 21.51
CA GLY A 629 -35.44 -2.27 20.78
C GLY A 629 -34.43 -3.38 20.93
N GLN A 630 -34.24 -4.16 19.87
CA GLN A 630 -33.24 -5.25 19.78
C GLN A 630 -32.00 -4.87 18.96
N ALA A 631 -31.90 -3.61 18.56
CA ALA A 631 -30.84 -3.08 17.71
C ALA A 631 -30.76 -3.77 16.32
N GLY A 632 -31.91 -4.19 15.78
CA GLY A 632 -32.04 -4.68 14.40
C GLY A 632 -32.11 -3.53 13.38
N ASN A 633 -32.47 -3.85 12.13
CA ASN A 633 -32.62 -2.85 11.06
C ASN A 633 -33.68 -1.80 11.43
N GLU A 634 -34.77 -2.24 12.04
CA GLU A 634 -35.88 -1.39 12.52
C GLU A 634 -35.47 -0.40 13.59
N ASP A 635 -34.40 -0.67 14.34
CA ASP A 635 -33.86 0.18 15.40
C ASP A 635 -32.64 1.03 14.91
N SER A 636 -32.33 1.03 13.62
CA SER A 636 -31.18 1.74 13.06
C SER A 636 -31.15 3.20 13.46
N ILE A 637 -29.97 3.69 13.86
CA ILE A 637 -29.81 5.11 14.19
C ILE A 637 -29.93 5.96 12.92
N ALA A 638 -30.88 6.89 12.94
CA ALA A 638 -31.01 7.92 11.92
C ALA A 638 -30.47 9.26 12.42
N LEU A 639 -29.60 9.86 11.63
CA LEU A 639 -28.95 11.14 11.89
C LEU A 639 -29.43 12.17 10.87
N TYR A 640 -29.86 13.33 11.34
CA TYR A 640 -30.29 14.45 10.49
C TYR A 640 -29.73 15.77 10.99
N GLY A 641 -29.43 16.67 10.05
CA GLY A 641 -28.96 18.02 10.32
C GLY A 641 -28.40 18.72 9.09
N VAL A 642 -27.71 19.84 9.31
CA VAL A 642 -27.20 20.66 8.21
C VAL A 642 -25.67 20.61 8.15
N LEU A 643 -25.14 20.15 7.03
CA LEU A 643 -23.71 20.15 6.73
C LEU A 643 -23.47 21.00 5.47
N GLY A 644 -22.67 22.05 5.60
CA GLY A 644 -22.30 22.88 4.44
C GLY A 644 -23.49 23.47 3.66
N GLY A 645 -24.59 23.78 4.36
CA GLY A 645 -25.80 24.31 3.75
C GLY A 645 -26.77 23.25 3.20
N MET A 646 -26.43 21.97 3.19
CA MET A 646 -27.33 20.87 2.81
C MET A 646 -27.91 20.18 4.04
N ARG A 647 -29.20 19.86 4.00
CA ARG A 647 -29.89 19.04 4.99
C ARG A 647 -29.63 17.58 4.67
N VAL A 648 -28.83 16.94 5.51
CA VAL A 648 -28.32 15.58 5.30
C VAL A 648 -29.07 14.61 6.21
N LEU A 649 -29.52 13.48 5.65
CA LEU A 649 -30.09 12.35 6.36
C LEU A 649 -29.28 11.09 6.08
N THR A 650 -28.90 10.36 7.14
CA THR A 650 -28.37 9.00 7.05
C THR A 650 -29.08 8.15 8.09
N ALA A 651 -29.60 6.99 7.71
CA ALA A 651 -30.51 6.21 8.55
C ALA A 651 -30.13 4.71 8.64
N GLY A 652 -28.83 4.36 8.42
CA GLY A 652 -28.41 2.96 8.41
C GLY A 652 -29.29 2.10 7.50
N ASP A 653 -29.83 1.03 8.04
CA ASP A 653 -30.70 0.08 7.34
C ASP A 653 -32.18 0.20 7.71
N LEU A 654 -32.59 1.40 8.18
CA LEU A 654 -33.96 1.69 8.55
C LEU A 654 -34.93 1.28 7.42
N ASP A 655 -35.98 0.57 7.78
CA ASP A 655 -36.98 0.06 6.86
C ASP A 655 -38.04 1.15 6.52
N ARG A 656 -38.93 0.85 5.57
CA ARG A 656 -40.02 1.73 5.16
C ARG A 656 -40.95 2.13 6.32
N THR A 657 -41.13 1.25 7.29
CA THR A 657 -41.96 1.51 8.47
C THR A 657 -41.31 2.56 9.35
N GLY A 658 -40.04 2.42 9.63
CA GLY A 658 -39.24 3.38 10.35
C GLY A 658 -39.14 4.73 9.64
N GLU A 659 -38.95 4.74 8.30
CA GLU A 659 -38.95 5.98 7.50
C GLU A 659 -40.29 6.72 7.58
N ARG A 660 -41.45 6.01 7.52
CA ARG A 660 -42.79 6.61 7.68
C ARG A 660 -42.96 7.18 9.07
N LEU A 661 -42.60 6.44 10.10
CA LEU A 661 -42.68 6.88 11.49
C LEU A 661 -41.85 8.14 11.71
N LEU A 662 -40.66 8.20 11.15
CA LEU A 662 -39.79 9.38 11.19
C LEU A 662 -40.43 10.57 10.48
N ALA A 663 -41.05 10.39 9.31
CA ALA A 663 -41.73 11.43 8.56
C ALA A 663 -43.05 11.90 9.24
N GLU A 664 -43.74 11.03 9.96
CA GLU A 664 -44.95 11.37 10.74
C GLU A 664 -44.57 12.16 12.01
N ARG A 665 -43.47 11.78 12.64
CA ARG A 665 -42.94 12.44 13.83
C ARG A 665 -42.39 13.84 13.53
N HIS A 666 -41.80 14.01 12.33
CA HIS A 666 -41.17 15.25 11.87
C HIS A 666 -41.73 15.70 10.50
N PRO A 667 -42.99 16.15 10.42
CA PRO A 667 -43.67 16.49 9.16
C PRO A 667 -43.03 17.65 8.40
N GLU A 668 -42.28 18.53 9.12
CA GLU A 668 -41.53 19.65 8.55
C GLU A 668 -40.18 19.25 7.93
N MET A 669 -39.75 18.02 8.13
CA MET A 669 -38.46 17.56 7.66
C MET A 669 -38.34 17.67 6.14
N ARG A 670 -37.27 18.31 5.69
CA ARG A 670 -36.85 18.38 4.28
C ARG A 670 -35.41 17.89 4.18
N VAL A 671 -35.16 17.11 3.16
CA VAL A 671 -33.84 16.46 2.98
C VAL A 671 -33.28 16.90 1.63
N ASP A 672 -32.04 17.38 1.59
CA ASP A 672 -31.37 17.71 0.33
C ASP A 672 -30.49 16.53 -0.12
N LEU A 673 -29.79 15.90 0.83
CA LEU A 673 -28.91 14.75 0.63
C LEU A 673 -29.34 13.60 1.55
N VAL A 674 -29.67 12.46 0.97
CA VAL A 674 -29.99 11.23 1.71
C VAL A 674 -29.02 10.11 1.36
N LYS A 675 -28.45 9.46 2.36
CA LYS A 675 -27.89 8.11 2.19
C LYS A 675 -29.05 7.12 2.24
N LEU A 676 -29.31 6.46 1.11
CA LEU A 676 -30.44 5.53 0.98
C LEU A 676 -30.27 4.35 1.94
N GLY A 677 -31.31 4.03 2.67
CA GLY A 677 -31.29 2.97 3.66
C GLY A 677 -31.08 1.58 3.05
N HIS A 678 -30.53 0.67 3.85
CA HIS A 678 -30.37 -0.74 3.55
C HIS A 678 -29.78 -0.99 2.16
N HIS A 679 -28.70 -0.26 1.82
CA HIS A 679 -27.93 -0.37 0.56
C HIS A 679 -28.78 -0.20 -0.72
N GLY A 680 -29.95 0.43 -0.62
CA GLY A 680 -30.94 0.51 -1.71
C GLY A 680 -31.82 -0.71 -1.82
N SER A 681 -32.10 -1.40 -0.71
CA SER A 681 -33.05 -2.50 -0.65
C SER A 681 -34.47 -2.04 -0.92
N ARG A 682 -35.31 -2.94 -1.48
CA ARG A 682 -36.74 -2.74 -1.59
C ARG A 682 -37.48 -2.62 -0.26
N THR A 683 -36.86 -2.99 0.85
CA THR A 683 -37.43 -2.86 2.21
C THR A 683 -37.29 -1.45 2.78
N SER A 684 -36.53 -0.57 2.16
CA SER A 684 -36.33 0.84 2.51
C SER A 684 -36.76 1.75 1.34
N THR A 685 -36.51 3.04 1.44
CA THR A 685 -36.81 4.06 0.42
C THR A 685 -38.31 4.11 0.10
N ASP A 686 -39.12 4.44 1.15
CA ASP A 686 -40.58 4.48 1.02
C ASP A 686 -41.04 5.60 0.07
N PRO A 687 -41.77 5.29 -1.02
CA PRO A 687 -42.15 6.28 -2.02
C PRO A 687 -42.97 7.46 -1.46
N ILE A 688 -43.82 7.21 -0.44
CA ILE A 688 -44.65 8.24 0.18
C ILE A 688 -43.77 9.18 1.01
N THR A 689 -42.89 8.65 1.79
CA THR A 689 -41.96 9.39 2.64
C THR A 689 -41.01 10.24 1.79
N PHE A 690 -40.44 9.68 0.74
CA PHE A 690 -39.54 10.39 -0.16
C PHE A 690 -40.22 11.51 -0.94
N SER A 691 -41.52 11.38 -1.28
CA SER A 691 -42.29 12.44 -1.89
C SER A 691 -42.52 13.63 -0.94
N LYS A 692 -42.55 13.40 0.39
CA LYS A 692 -42.63 14.44 1.43
C LYS A 692 -41.29 15.10 1.69
N TRP A 693 -40.22 14.32 1.85
CA TRP A 693 -38.85 14.81 2.13
C TRP A 693 -38.26 15.57 0.94
N ARG A 694 -38.55 15.13 -0.29
CA ARG A 694 -38.07 15.67 -1.57
C ARG A 694 -36.56 15.79 -1.64
N PRO A 695 -35.82 14.69 -1.42
CA PRO A 695 -34.37 14.74 -1.55
C PRO A 695 -33.96 14.97 -3.01
N SER A 696 -32.97 15.84 -3.21
CA SER A 696 -32.40 16.13 -4.53
C SER A 696 -31.24 15.18 -4.88
N ILE A 697 -30.53 14.67 -3.86
CA ILE A 697 -29.36 13.82 -4.03
C ILE A 697 -29.50 12.57 -3.16
N GLY A 698 -29.27 11.40 -3.77
CA GLY A 698 -29.18 10.11 -3.10
C GLY A 698 -27.76 9.53 -3.16
N ILE A 699 -27.32 8.89 -2.08
CA ILE A 699 -26.11 8.07 -2.07
C ILE A 699 -26.48 6.63 -1.78
N ILE A 700 -26.07 5.71 -2.64
CA ILE A 700 -26.21 4.26 -2.48
C ILE A 700 -24.84 3.71 -2.09
N SER A 701 -24.79 3.00 -0.94
CA SER A 701 -23.62 2.24 -0.50
C SER A 701 -23.88 0.75 -0.75
N ALA A 702 -23.31 0.17 -1.77
CA ALA A 702 -23.50 -1.24 -2.12
C ALA A 702 -22.25 -1.83 -2.78
N GLY A 703 -22.03 -3.12 -2.56
CA GLY A 703 -20.92 -3.86 -3.17
C GLY A 703 -21.15 -4.18 -4.63
N ARG A 704 -20.10 -4.15 -5.45
CA ARG A 704 -20.14 -4.63 -6.83
C ARG A 704 -20.44 -6.13 -6.84
N ASN A 705 -21.32 -6.55 -7.75
CA ASN A 705 -21.72 -7.95 -7.87
C ASN A 705 -22.17 -8.57 -6.53
N ASN A 706 -22.85 -7.78 -5.68
CA ASN A 706 -23.28 -8.24 -4.38
C ASN A 706 -24.37 -9.34 -4.48
N HIS A 707 -24.33 -10.27 -3.54
CA HIS A 707 -25.23 -11.42 -3.49
C HIS A 707 -26.71 -11.03 -3.34
N TYR A 708 -26.99 -9.87 -2.76
CA TYR A 708 -28.34 -9.37 -2.50
C TYR A 708 -28.95 -8.62 -3.69
N HIS A 709 -28.19 -8.42 -4.76
CA HIS A 709 -28.59 -7.66 -5.96
C HIS A 709 -29.00 -6.21 -5.67
N HIS A 710 -28.44 -5.59 -4.62
CA HIS A 710 -28.68 -4.18 -4.31
C HIS A 710 -27.93 -3.26 -5.31
N PRO A 711 -28.50 -2.08 -5.67
CA PRO A 711 -29.84 -1.60 -5.33
C PRO A 711 -30.93 -2.32 -6.11
N HIS A 712 -32.10 -2.54 -5.47
CA HIS A 712 -33.25 -3.14 -6.11
C HIS A 712 -33.97 -2.14 -7.06
N GLN A 713 -34.68 -2.68 -8.04
CA GLN A 713 -35.38 -1.92 -9.07
C GLN A 713 -36.43 -0.95 -8.47
N GLU A 714 -37.15 -1.40 -7.44
CA GLU A 714 -38.17 -0.60 -6.75
C GLU A 714 -37.60 0.67 -6.08
N THR A 715 -36.36 0.58 -5.57
CA THR A 715 -35.64 1.72 -5.04
C THR A 715 -35.27 2.70 -6.14
N LEU A 716 -34.73 2.18 -7.27
CA LEU A 716 -34.37 3.00 -8.43
C LEU A 716 -35.59 3.70 -9.04
N GLU A 717 -36.76 3.07 -9.09
CA GLU A 717 -38.01 3.67 -9.52
C GLU A 717 -38.46 4.82 -8.61
N THR A 718 -38.32 4.64 -7.27
CA THR A 718 -38.61 5.72 -6.30
C THR A 718 -37.67 6.91 -6.49
N VAL A 719 -36.39 6.65 -6.71
CA VAL A 719 -35.37 7.66 -7.02
C VAL A 719 -35.73 8.44 -8.29
N GLN A 720 -36.08 7.74 -9.36
CA GLN A 720 -36.44 8.33 -10.64
C GLN A 720 -37.72 9.17 -10.53
N LYS A 721 -38.75 8.68 -9.85
CA LYS A 721 -40.01 9.42 -9.62
C LYS A 721 -39.78 10.72 -8.87
N ASN A 722 -38.81 10.76 -7.93
CA ASN A 722 -38.45 11.94 -7.18
C ASN A 722 -37.38 12.81 -7.88
N GLN A 723 -36.96 12.49 -9.11
CA GLN A 723 -35.96 13.22 -9.90
C GLN A 723 -34.65 13.44 -9.15
N MET A 724 -34.23 12.44 -8.37
CA MET A 724 -33.02 12.51 -7.58
C MET A 724 -31.77 12.22 -8.44
N SER A 725 -30.72 12.99 -8.25
CA SER A 725 -29.38 12.62 -8.71
C SER A 725 -28.77 11.58 -7.78
N VAL A 726 -28.24 10.47 -8.31
CA VAL A 726 -27.74 9.38 -7.47
C VAL A 726 -26.26 9.15 -7.70
N PHE A 727 -25.52 9.10 -6.59
CA PHE A 727 -24.17 8.56 -6.51
C PHE A 727 -24.22 7.13 -5.96
N ASN A 728 -23.52 6.20 -6.59
CA ASN A 728 -23.48 4.80 -6.18
C ASN A 728 -22.02 4.33 -6.02
N THR A 729 -21.65 3.76 -4.86
CA THR A 729 -20.28 3.30 -4.59
C THR A 729 -19.81 2.20 -5.54
N GLN A 730 -20.74 1.40 -6.10
CA GLN A 730 -20.43 0.39 -7.13
C GLN A 730 -19.77 1.00 -8.37
N ILE A 731 -20.19 2.22 -8.74
CA ILE A 731 -19.78 2.94 -9.96
C ILE A 731 -18.71 3.97 -9.64
N HIS A 732 -18.98 4.81 -8.65
CA HIS A 732 -18.18 6.00 -8.33
C HIS A 732 -17.08 5.74 -7.30
N GLY A 733 -17.04 4.54 -6.68
CA GLY A 733 -16.18 4.28 -5.53
C GLY A 733 -16.58 5.18 -4.36
N MET A 734 -15.60 5.63 -3.59
CA MET A 734 -15.80 6.56 -2.47
C MET A 734 -16.38 7.89 -2.92
N ILE A 735 -17.45 8.33 -2.23
CA ILE A 735 -18.21 9.54 -2.54
C ILE A 735 -18.04 10.53 -1.39
N LYS A 736 -17.69 11.77 -1.71
CA LYS A 736 -17.45 12.83 -0.74
C LYS A 736 -18.26 14.09 -1.09
N TYR A 737 -19.01 14.60 -0.13
CA TYR A 737 -19.48 15.97 -0.13
C TYR A 737 -18.53 16.82 0.72
N VAL A 738 -17.77 17.70 0.09
CA VAL A 738 -16.79 18.58 0.75
C VAL A 738 -17.38 19.98 0.83
N TYR A 739 -17.34 20.62 2.02
CA TYR A 739 -17.96 21.90 2.23
C TYR A 739 -17.08 22.89 3.00
N ARG A 740 -17.33 24.19 2.75
CA ARG A 740 -16.76 25.30 3.50
C ARG A 740 -17.86 26.37 3.70
N GLY A 741 -18.21 26.64 4.95
CA GLY A 741 -19.36 27.49 5.26
C GLY A 741 -20.66 26.87 4.71
N LYS A 742 -21.39 27.61 3.86
CA LYS A 742 -22.64 27.16 3.23
C LYS A 742 -22.47 26.59 1.81
N ASN A 743 -21.24 26.54 1.30
CA ASN A 743 -20.95 26.05 -0.04
C ASN A 743 -20.25 24.69 0.01
N GLY A 744 -20.63 23.80 -0.90
CA GLY A 744 -20.00 22.48 -1.01
C GLY A 744 -20.05 21.94 -2.43
N TYR A 745 -19.29 20.87 -2.65
CA TYR A 745 -19.23 20.16 -3.93
C TYR A 745 -19.02 18.67 -3.70
N PHE A 746 -19.46 17.87 -4.66
CA PHE A 746 -19.22 16.42 -4.65
C PHE A 746 -17.90 16.09 -5.33
N LYS A 747 -17.22 15.09 -4.78
CA LYS A 747 -16.04 14.48 -5.36
C LYS A 747 -16.15 12.97 -5.24
N VAL A 748 -15.96 12.26 -6.35
CA VAL A 748 -15.96 10.81 -6.40
C VAL A 748 -14.56 10.29 -6.71
N LYS A 749 -14.25 9.07 -6.28
CA LYS A 749 -12.92 8.48 -6.53
C LYS A 749 -12.81 7.98 -7.97
N LEU A 750 -13.87 7.39 -8.50
CA LEU A 750 -13.94 6.90 -9.87
C LEU A 750 -14.91 7.81 -10.64
N PRO A 751 -14.40 8.80 -11.41
CA PRO A 751 -15.27 9.58 -12.27
C PRO A 751 -15.86 8.66 -13.35
N HIS A 752 -17.16 8.71 -13.51
CA HIS A 752 -17.82 8.05 -14.62
C HIS A 752 -17.50 8.87 -15.87
N GLU A 753 -16.81 8.29 -16.83
CA GLU A 753 -16.78 8.83 -18.18
C GLU A 753 -18.16 8.53 -18.79
N PHE A 754 -18.98 9.61 -19.00
CA PHE A 754 -20.25 9.55 -19.68
C PHE A 754 -20.07 9.30 -21.17
#